data_2e251eb7532e190d06a1ce375c512874
#
_entry.id   2e251eb7532e190d06a1ce375c512874
#
_cell.length_a   1.000
_cell.length_b   1.000
_cell.length_c   1.000
_cell.angle_alpha   90.00
_cell.angle_beta   90.00
_cell.angle_gamma   90.00
#
_symmetry.space_group_name_H-M   'P 1'
#
loop_
_entity.id
_entity.type
_entity.pdbx_description
1 polymer ?
#
loop_
_entity_poly.entity_id
_entity_poly.type
_entity_poly.pdbx_seq_one_letter_code
_entity_poly.pdbx_strand_id
1 'polypeptide(L)'
;MEKNYYLDTLNENPLLNLEPNLPIDFKTIIERKGKDFLPALEYYKKIALDRIHQIKKNTEEPNFENTVLALEQADQELYECSSVFYVLFSAECIEDIQRIAPDVSSFLAKHSNDIYLDAELFKKIDYVYKTKNGINNSEQFRLTELIWKNFKRNGALLDEEKKKRLREIDEELSKLSPKFSENLLKSTNAFELHITDPNDLKGLPDNLIQTAKENAQKRNKEGWVFTLQMPEYLPFITYCEKEDLRKTMYLAFRSRGLGGETDNRPVIKRILELRHQRANLLGYKNHAEYMLEERMAKSPENVKKFLDDLYVHVKDYALKEKEELEKWIYQEYNLKKELQPWDYRYYAEKYKRYLYDIDQEVLRPYFPLENVLDGIFLVARKLYNLSYKERFDVPVYHPEVKVYEVYEKDDYIGLFYFDLFPRETKKSGAWMTSIREQGLFKNQIVRPHVGIVCNFTKPTKDHPSLLTLEEVKTLFHEFGHALHGLLSKVHYRSLAGTNVYWDFVELPSQIMENWVKEKETLDLFARHYQTQEKIPYEIIEKIKRSENFHAGIQFLTQLNYGYLDLYYHTTDPSLIKDVVDFEKKVTEKTRLFPEPDNVCISTGFSHIFAGGYSAGYYSYKWAEVLEADAFEYFKEKGIFSQEVAEKFKKYILEKGNTEDPLELYKAFRGREPDVKSLLRKFRLLNENGKIAG
;
A
#
# COMPACT_ATOMS: atom_id res chain seq x y z
N MET A 1 39.34 25.40 5.75
CA MET A 1 39.05 24.18 6.54
C MET A 1 37.66 23.61 6.23
N GLU A 2 36.61 24.40 6.13
CA GLU A 2 35.25 23.90 5.81
C GLU A 2 35.09 23.24 4.45
N LYS A 3 35.78 23.73 3.41
CA LYS A 3 35.72 23.16 2.04
C LYS A 3 36.36 21.77 1.94
N ASN A 4 37.40 21.48 2.72
CA ASN A 4 38.03 20.16 2.72
C ASN A 4 37.24 19.15 3.56
N TYR A 5 36.62 19.59 4.65
CA TYR A 5 35.75 18.72 5.47
C TYR A 5 34.51 18.28 4.68
N TYR A 6 33.96 19.16 3.82
CA TYR A 6 32.81 18.83 2.95
C TYR A 6 33.19 17.83 1.85
N LEU A 7 34.40 17.94 1.28
CA LEU A 7 34.89 17.00 0.26
C LEU A 7 35.27 15.64 0.85
N ASP A 8 35.82 15.59 2.04
CA ASP A 8 36.19 14.34 2.72
C ASP A 8 34.92 13.57 3.18
N THR A 9 33.87 14.27 3.63
CA THR A 9 32.56 13.67 3.97
C THR A 9 31.83 13.15 2.74
N LEU A 10 32.01 13.75 1.56
CA LEU A 10 31.41 13.27 0.31
C LEU A 10 32.08 11.98 -0.16
N ASN A 11 33.41 11.85 -0.06
CA ASN A 11 34.14 10.66 -0.54
C ASN A 11 33.80 9.35 0.22
N GLU A 12 33.31 9.45 1.45
CA GLU A 12 32.91 8.29 2.27
C GLU A 12 31.38 8.04 2.28
N ASN A 13 30.61 8.86 1.56
CA ASN A 13 29.16 8.75 1.56
C ASN A 13 28.69 7.59 0.66
N PRO A 14 28.10 6.51 1.24
CA PRO A 14 27.69 5.34 0.45
C PRO A 14 26.60 5.64 -0.58
N LEU A 15 25.82 6.70 -0.37
CA LEU A 15 24.76 7.13 -1.29
C LEU A 15 25.31 7.78 -2.58
N LEU A 16 26.59 8.16 -2.63
CA LEU A 16 27.20 8.71 -3.83
C LEU A 16 27.77 7.63 -4.78
N ASN A 17 27.78 6.38 -4.34
CA ASN A 17 28.26 5.23 -5.09
C ASN A 17 27.12 4.30 -5.53
N LEU A 18 26.00 4.89 -5.98
CA LEU A 18 24.86 4.12 -6.50
C LEU A 18 25.19 3.58 -7.90
N GLU A 19 25.60 2.32 -7.94
CA GLU A 19 25.96 1.63 -9.18
C GLU A 19 24.78 0.86 -9.76
N PRO A 20 24.58 0.88 -11.10
CA PRO A 20 23.40 0.30 -11.76
C PRO A 20 23.09 -1.16 -11.41
N ASN A 21 24.12 -1.97 -11.23
CA ASN A 21 24.00 -3.43 -11.07
C ASN A 21 24.36 -3.93 -9.67
N LEU A 22 24.59 -3.03 -8.71
CA LEU A 22 24.93 -3.41 -7.35
C LEU A 22 23.76 -3.19 -6.39
N PRO A 23 23.60 -4.06 -5.37
CA PRO A 23 22.67 -3.82 -4.28
C PRO A 23 23.01 -2.54 -3.51
N ILE A 24 22.01 -1.92 -2.90
CA ILE A 24 22.21 -0.80 -2.00
C ILE A 24 22.84 -1.29 -0.69
N ASP A 25 23.88 -0.59 -0.23
CA ASP A 25 24.53 -0.88 1.05
C ASP A 25 23.73 -0.27 2.21
N PHE A 26 22.55 -0.85 2.47
CA PHE A 26 21.67 -0.41 3.56
C PHE A 26 22.34 -0.49 4.93
N LYS A 27 23.21 -1.48 5.15
CA LYS A 27 23.87 -1.67 6.45
C LYS A 27 24.72 -0.45 6.79
N THR A 28 25.61 -0.05 5.90
CA THR A 28 26.45 1.14 6.09
C THR A 28 25.60 2.40 6.26
N ILE A 29 24.54 2.57 5.47
CA ILE A 29 23.64 3.75 5.56
C ILE A 29 22.99 3.84 6.95
N ILE A 30 22.48 2.76 7.49
CA ILE A 30 21.86 2.72 8.84
C ILE A 30 22.90 2.95 9.95
N GLU A 31 24.07 2.32 9.87
CA GLU A 31 25.16 2.51 10.84
C GLU A 31 25.61 3.98 10.92
N ARG A 32 25.51 4.71 9.80
CA ARG A 32 25.79 6.15 9.71
C ARG A 32 24.62 7.05 10.10
N LYS A 33 23.52 6.46 10.60
CA LYS A 33 22.35 7.17 11.18
C LYS A 33 21.75 8.23 10.28
N GLY A 34 21.69 7.99 8.97
CA GLY A 34 21.02 8.87 8.01
C GLY A 34 21.71 10.22 7.73
N LYS A 35 22.88 10.50 8.33
CA LYS A 35 23.60 11.79 8.13
C LYS A 35 24.01 12.06 6.67
N ASP A 36 24.06 11.01 5.87
CA ASP A 36 24.53 11.06 4.48
C ASP A 36 23.44 11.50 3.48
N PHE A 37 22.15 11.45 3.85
CA PHE A 37 21.06 11.72 2.92
C PHE A 37 21.02 13.16 2.43
N LEU A 38 20.97 14.15 3.32
CA LEU A 38 20.89 15.55 2.88
C LEU A 38 22.09 15.97 2.03
N PRO A 39 23.36 15.65 2.40
CA PRO A 39 24.51 15.93 1.54
C PRO A 39 24.47 15.25 0.17
N ALA A 40 23.99 13.98 0.11
CA ALA A 40 23.87 13.27 -1.17
C ALA A 40 22.76 13.87 -2.05
N LEU A 41 21.60 14.21 -1.45
CA LEU A 41 20.50 14.86 -2.16
C LEU A 41 20.92 16.23 -2.71
N GLU A 42 21.64 17.04 -1.93
CA GLU A 42 22.19 18.32 -2.41
C GLU A 42 23.16 18.14 -3.57
N TYR A 43 24.03 17.16 -3.47
CA TYR A 43 24.98 16.84 -4.53
C TYR A 43 24.28 16.42 -5.83
N TYR A 44 23.33 15.48 -5.73
CA TYR A 44 22.59 14.99 -6.90
C TYR A 44 21.62 16.05 -7.47
N LYS A 45 21.03 16.91 -6.63
CA LYS A 45 20.23 18.04 -7.11
C LYS A 45 21.06 18.98 -7.98
N LYS A 46 22.30 19.26 -7.59
CA LYS A 46 23.18 20.12 -8.39
C LYS A 46 23.43 19.49 -9.77
N ILE A 47 23.72 18.18 -9.82
CA ILE A 47 23.93 17.45 -11.09
C ILE A 47 22.65 17.49 -11.95
N ALA A 48 21.48 17.25 -11.35
CA ALA A 48 20.20 17.28 -12.04
C ALA A 48 19.93 18.67 -12.65
N LEU A 49 20.11 19.72 -11.88
CA LEU A 49 19.92 21.10 -12.37
C LEU A 49 20.91 21.51 -13.45
N ASP A 50 22.15 21.06 -13.37
CA ASP A 50 23.16 21.30 -14.42
C ASP A 50 22.75 20.59 -15.74
N ARG A 51 22.26 19.34 -15.67
CA ARG A 51 21.72 18.61 -16.84
C ARG A 51 20.48 19.31 -17.42
N ILE A 52 19.54 19.75 -16.59
CA ILE A 52 18.36 20.51 -17.02
C ILE A 52 18.78 21.84 -17.69
N HIS A 53 19.76 22.52 -17.14
CA HIS A 53 20.30 23.73 -17.74
C HIS A 53 20.91 23.48 -19.12
N GLN A 54 21.58 22.36 -19.33
CA GLN A 54 22.08 21.93 -20.66
C GLN A 54 20.93 21.71 -21.65
N ILE A 55 19.83 21.06 -21.22
CA ILE A 55 18.62 20.89 -22.04
C ILE A 55 18.08 22.25 -22.48
N LYS A 56 18.00 23.22 -21.56
CA LYS A 56 17.49 24.58 -21.85
C LYS A 56 18.41 25.33 -22.80
N LYS A 57 19.72 25.26 -22.62
CA LYS A 57 20.73 25.93 -23.45
C LYS A 57 20.95 25.30 -24.82
N ASN A 58 20.50 24.06 -25.03
CA ASN A 58 20.65 23.42 -26.33
C ASN A 58 19.87 24.19 -27.39
N THR A 59 20.58 24.65 -28.43
CA THR A 59 20.02 25.44 -29.54
C THR A 59 19.52 24.58 -30.69
N GLU A 60 19.78 23.27 -30.66
CA GLU A 60 19.23 22.33 -31.63
C GLU A 60 17.71 22.24 -31.50
N GLU A 61 17.06 21.83 -32.57
CA GLU A 61 15.63 21.62 -32.58
C GLU A 61 15.23 20.56 -31.49
N PRO A 62 14.28 20.89 -30.60
CA PRO A 62 13.85 19.95 -29.58
C PRO A 62 13.31 18.65 -30.17
N ASN A 63 13.81 17.53 -29.68
CA ASN A 63 13.37 16.19 -30.08
C ASN A 63 13.34 15.25 -28.86
N PHE A 64 12.91 14.02 -29.08
CA PHE A 64 12.77 13.05 -27.99
C PHE A 64 14.09 12.88 -27.22
N GLU A 65 15.23 12.66 -27.91
CA GLU A 65 16.51 12.37 -27.28
C GLU A 65 17.07 13.57 -26.50
N ASN A 66 17.16 14.73 -27.14
CA ASN A 66 17.80 15.90 -26.52
C ASN A 66 16.92 16.66 -25.53
N THR A 67 15.65 16.29 -25.39
CA THR A 67 14.68 17.00 -24.54
C THR A 67 13.96 16.06 -23.57
N VAL A 68 13.19 15.09 -24.09
CA VAL A 68 12.35 14.20 -23.23
C VAL A 68 13.21 13.18 -22.51
N LEU A 69 14.02 12.42 -23.23
CA LEU A 69 14.92 11.43 -22.64
C LEU A 69 15.97 12.08 -21.74
N ALA A 70 16.53 13.20 -22.19
CA ALA A 70 17.49 13.95 -21.38
C ALA A 70 16.87 14.41 -20.04
N LEU A 71 15.58 14.80 -20.03
CA LEU A 71 14.87 15.15 -18.80
C LEU A 71 14.57 13.94 -17.93
N GLU A 72 14.10 12.82 -18.52
CA GLU A 72 13.86 11.55 -17.81
C GLU A 72 15.10 11.05 -17.07
N GLN A 73 16.28 11.33 -17.64
CA GLN A 73 17.56 10.93 -17.05
C GLN A 73 18.20 11.99 -16.14
N ALA A 74 17.66 13.19 -16.09
CA ALA A 74 18.32 14.32 -15.42
C ALA A 74 18.52 14.10 -13.92
N ASP A 75 17.54 13.50 -13.24
CA ASP A 75 17.52 13.36 -11.78
C ASP A 75 17.54 11.90 -11.28
N GLN A 76 18.02 10.97 -12.11
CA GLN A 76 17.97 9.53 -11.80
C GLN A 76 18.63 9.17 -10.47
N GLU A 77 19.81 9.71 -10.18
CA GLU A 77 20.55 9.42 -8.96
C GLU A 77 19.87 10.04 -7.73
N LEU A 78 19.29 11.23 -7.89
CA LEU A 78 18.52 11.88 -6.82
C LEU A 78 17.27 11.09 -6.49
N TYR A 79 16.57 10.58 -7.51
CA TYR A 79 15.40 9.73 -7.32
C TYR A 79 15.77 8.44 -6.57
N GLU A 80 16.86 7.76 -6.97
CA GLU A 80 17.30 6.52 -6.31
C GLU A 80 17.68 6.77 -4.85
N CYS A 81 18.45 7.84 -4.58
CA CYS A 81 18.78 8.26 -3.23
C CYS A 81 17.51 8.53 -2.38
N SER A 82 16.51 9.21 -2.95
CA SER A 82 15.25 9.47 -2.27
C SER A 82 14.44 8.19 -2.03
N SER A 83 14.45 7.24 -2.96
CA SER A 83 13.79 5.93 -2.80
C SER A 83 14.38 5.18 -1.61
N VAL A 84 15.70 5.12 -1.49
CA VAL A 84 16.40 4.53 -0.33
C VAL A 84 15.98 5.21 0.98
N PHE A 85 15.89 6.54 0.99
CA PHE A 85 15.41 7.27 2.16
C PHE A 85 13.99 6.84 2.58
N TYR A 86 13.04 6.78 1.65
CA TYR A 86 11.65 6.44 1.94
C TYR A 86 11.46 4.97 2.34
N VAL A 87 12.29 4.07 1.83
CA VAL A 87 12.36 2.68 2.32
C VAL A 87 12.70 2.68 3.81
N LEU A 88 13.76 3.36 4.22
CA LEU A 88 14.17 3.43 5.62
C LEU A 88 13.16 4.20 6.49
N PHE A 89 12.63 5.30 6.00
CA PHE A 89 11.60 6.08 6.70
C PHE A 89 10.32 5.27 6.97
N SER A 90 10.02 4.28 6.15
CA SER A 90 8.83 3.43 6.32
C SER A 90 9.12 2.13 7.08
N ALA A 91 10.24 1.49 6.81
CA ALA A 91 10.55 0.16 7.31
C ALA A 91 11.53 0.15 8.49
N GLU A 92 12.42 1.15 8.63
CA GLU A 92 13.42 1.25 9.70
C GLU A 92 13.62 2.72 10.14
N CYS A 93 12.52 3.32 10.61
CA CYS A 93 12.46 4.73 10.99
C CYS A 93 13.12 4.96 12.36
N ILE A 94 14.45 4.86 12.42
CA ILE A 94 15.23 5.25 13.60
C ILE A 94 15.09 6.76 13.87
N GLU A 95 15.33 7.22 15.07
CA GLU A 95 15.14 8.60 15.51
C GLU A 95 15.83 9.63 14.58
N ASP A 96 17.06 9.31 14.13
CA ASP A 96 17.80 10.19 13.23
C ASP A 96 17.16 10.30 11.83
N ILE A 97 16.64 9.21 11.27
CA ILE A 97 15.87 9.20 10.00
C ILE A 97 14.57 9.98 10.17
N GLN A 98 13.88 9.76 11.28
CA GLN A 98 12.64 10.47 11.60
C GLN A 98 12.85 11.99 11.67
N ARG A 99 13.94 12.41 12.33
CA ARG A 99 14.28 13.83 12.52
C ARG A 99 14.50 14.57 11.21
N ILE A 100 15.17 13.96 10.21
CA ILE A 100 15.47 14.61 8.92
C ILE A 100 14.34 14.48 7.89
N ALA A 101 13.31 13.69 8.14
CA ALA A 101 12.25 13.43 7.16
C ALA A 101 11.53 14.70 6.66
N PRO A 102 11.18 15.68 7.50
CA PRO A 102 10.59 16.94 7.01
C PRO A 102 11.51 17.72 6.07
N ASP A 103 12.82 17.72 6.36
CA ASP A 103 13.81 18.44 5.55
C ASP A 103 14.01 17.75 4.20
N VAL A 104 14.14 16.42 4.17
CA VAL A 104 14.21 15.64 2.94
C VAL A 104 12.96 15.84 2.08
N SER A 105 11.78 15.77 2.69
CA SER A 105 10.51 15.96 1.97
C SER A 105 10.38 17.37 1.39
N SER A 106 10.74 18.39 2.17
CA SER A 106 10.77 19.79 1.70
C SER A 106 11.78 19.99 0.56
N PHE A 107 12.96 19.39 0.69
CA PHE A 107 14.00 19.44 -0.33
C PHE A 107 13.53 18.87 -1.67
N LEU A 108 12.90 17.70 -1.66
CA LEU A 108 12.38 17.04 -2.85
C LEU A 108 11.22 17.81 -3.48
N ALA A 109 10.32 18.38 -2.66
CA ALA A 109 9.24 19.21 -3.15
C ALA A 109 9.75 20.46 -3.87
N LYS A 110 10.79 21.11 -3.33
CA LYS A 110 11.43 22.26 -3.96
C LYS A 110 12.09 21.87 -5.29
N HIS A 111 12.78 20.73 -5.33
CA HIS A 111 13.38 20.23 -6.56
C HIS A 111 12.33 19.94 -7.64
N SER A 112 11.24 19.27 -7.29
CA SER A 112 10.12 19.01 -8.21
C SER A 112 9.54 20.32 -8.77
N ASN A 113 9.33 21.33 -7.91
CA ASN A 113 8.87 22.64 -8.33
C ASN A 113 9.87 23.40 -9.22
N ASP A 114 11.17 23.23 -9.00
CA ASP A 114 12.20 23.82 -9.85
C ASP A 114 12.14 23.29 -11.29
N ILE A 115 11.69 22.06 -11.47
CA ILE A 115 11.49 21.41 -12.78
C ILE A 115 10.14 21.81 -13.38
N TYR A 116 9.04 21.47 -12.69
CA TYR A 116 7.70 21.53 -13.29
C TYR A 116 7.13 22.95 -13.42
N LEU A 117 7.70 23.95 -12.72
CA LEU A 117 7.33 25.35 -12.88
C LEU A 117 8.19 26.10 -13.92
N ASP A 118 9.16 25.44 -14.55
CA ASP A 118 10.04 26.04 -15.54
C ASP A 118 9.31 26.15 -16.90
N ALA A 119 8.89 27.36 -17.24
CA ALA A 119 8.17 27.65 -18.46
C ALA A 119 9.04 27.48 -19.73
N GLU A 120 10.36 27.68 -19.63
CA GLU A 120 11.29 27.53 -20.77
C GLU A 120 11.48 26.06 -21.10
N LEU A 121 11.69 25.24 -20.09
CA LEU A 121 11.75 23.78 -20.24
C LEU A 121 10.43 23.24 -20.79
N PHE A 122 9.29 23.71 -20.25
CA PHE A 122 7.98 23.31 -20.77
C PHE A 122 7.79 23.62 -22.24
N LYS A 123 8.25 24.77 -22.75
CA LYS A 123 8.15 25.07 -24.18
C LYS A 123 8.82 24.03 -25.07
N LYS A 124 9.97 23.50 -24.65
CA LYS A 124 10.66 22.45 -25.40
C LYS A 124 9.89 21.12 -25.36
N ILE A 125 9.37 20.75 -24.19
CA ILE A 125 8.52 19.55 -24.03
C ILE A 125 7.24 19.66 -24.87
N ASP A 126 6.57 20.82 -24.83
CA ASP A 126 5.37 21.11 -25.61
C ASP A 126 5.61 21.02 -27.14
N TYR A 127 6.78 21.50 -27.57
CA TYR A 127 7.22 21.36 -28.95
C TYR A 127 7.33 19.88 -29.36
N VAL A 128 8.06 19.05 -28.59
CA VAL A 128 8.22 17.61 -28.89
C VAL A 128 6.89 16.90 -28.88
N TYR A 129 6.03 17.18 -27.89
CA TYR A 129 4.69 16.60 -27.80
C TYR A 129 3.82 16.88 -29.02
N LYS A 130 3.82 18.13 -29.51
CA LYS A 130 3.03 18.57 -30.67
C LYS A 130 3.57 18.08 -32.01
N THR A 131 4.90 18.12 -32.19
CA THR A 131 5.53 17.75 -33.45
C THR A 131 5.86 16.27 -33.55
N LYS A 132 5.93 15.56 -32.40
CA LYS A 132 6.40 14.16 -32.28
C LYS A 132 7.82 13.96 -32.80
N ASN A 133 8.62 15.02 -32.81
CA ASN A 133 9.98 14.98 -33.34
C ASN A 133 10.86 13.99 -32.58
N GLY A 134 11.44 13.02 -33.28
CA GLY A 134 12.30 11.98 -32.73
C GLY A 134 11.58 10.87 -31.96
N ILE A 135 10.24 10.86 -31.93
CA ILE A 135 9.44 9.78 -31.33
C ILE A 135 9.29 8.63 -32.32
N ASN A 136 9.84 7.46 -31.96
CA ASN A 136 9.93 6.30 -32.85
C ASN A 136 8.97 5.15 -32.48
N ASN A 137 8.39 5.16 -31.28
CA ASN A 137 7.47 4.11 -30.81
C ASN A 137 6.44 4.63 -29.79
N SER A 138 5.49 3.79 -29.44
CA SER A 138 4.40 4.12 -28.53
C SER A 138 4.87 4.40 -27.10
N GLU A 139 5.90 3.72 -26.60
CA GLU A 139 6.45 3.94 -25.27
C GLU A 139 7.08 5.35 -25.14
N GLN A 140 7.84 5.77 -26.16
CA GLN A 140 8.40 7.13 -26.24
C GLN A 140 7.30 8.20 -26.31
N PHE A 141 6.24 7.94 -27.08
CA PHE A 141 5.09 8.84 -27.11
C PHE A 141 4.40 8.93 -25.76
N ARG A 142 4.18 7.79 -25.09
CA ARG A 142 3.55 7.75 -23.76
C ARG A 142 4.37 8.49 -22.72
N LEU A 143 5.68 8.28 -22.67
CA LEU A 143 6.58 9.04 -21.79
C LEU A 143 6.47 10.54 -22.04
N THR A 144 6.51 10.96 -23.31
CA THR A 144 6.39 12.37 -23.70
C THR A 144 5.04 12.95 -23.27
N GLU A 145 3.95 12.22 -23.48
CA GLU A 145 2.59 12.62 -23.07
C GLU A 145 2.49 12.81 -21.57
N LEU A 146 2.99 11.87 -20.77
CA LEU A 146 2.93 11.94 -19.32
C LEU A 146 3.78 13.08 -18.77
N ILE A 147 4.99 13.29 -19.29
CA ILE A 147 5.84 14.42 -18.89
C ILE A 147 5.13 15.74 -19.24
N TRP A 148 4.59 15.88 -20.46
CA TRP A 148 3.87 17.06 -20.87
C TRP A 148 2.65 17.35 -19.99
N LYS A 149 1.85 16.32 -19.64
CA LYS A 149 0.73 16.43 -18.71
C LYS A 149 1.19 16.85 -17.33
N ASN A 150 2.29 16.29 -16.83
CA ASN A 150 2.84 16.61 -15.51
C ASN A 150 3.23 18.10 -15.44
N PHE A 151 3.87 18.66 -16.44
CA PHE A 151 4.15 20.10 -16.47
C PHE A 151 2.87 20.94 -16.42
N LYS A 152 1.87 20.64 -17.23
CA LYS A 152 0.59 21.36 -17.23
C LYS A 152 -0.11 21.28 -15.88
N ARG A 153 -0.21 20.10 -15.33
CA ARG A 153 -0.91 19.80 -14.08
C ARG A 153 -0.20 20.33 -12.84
N ASN A 154 1.10 20.60 -12.94
CA ASN A 154 1.89 21.14 -11.82
C ASN A 154 2.25 22.62 -11.99
N GLY A 155 1.61 23.34 -12.91
CA GLY A 155 1.59 24.79 -12.91
C GLY A 155 2.62 25.48 -13.82
N ALA A 156 3.18 24.78 -14.84
CA ALA A 156 4.11 25.37 -15.79
C ALA A 156 3.58 26.65 -16.48
N LEU A 157 2.26 26.72 -16.68
CA LEU A 157 1.57 27.82 -17.36
C LEU A 157 1.07 28.93 -16.41
N LEU A 158 1.30 28.81 -15.11
CA LEU A 158 0.91 29.82 -14.13
C LEU A 158 1.80 31.07 -14.25
N ASP A 159 1.25 32.23 -13.86
CA ASP A 159 2.02 33.44 -13.64
C ASP A 159 2.96 33.30 -12.42
N GLU A 160 3.95 34.16 -12.30
CA GLU A 160 5.01 34.05 -11.28
C GLU A 160 4.46 34.20 -9.85
N GLU A 161 3.39 34.98 -9.63
CA GLU A 161 2.76 35.12 -8.31
C GLU A 161 2.10 33.81 -7.88
N LYS A 162 1.34 33.19 -8.78
CA LYS A 162 0.72 31.88 -8.53
C LYS A 162 1.76 30.76 -8.39
N LYS A 163 2.83 30.76 -9.18
CA LYS A 163 3.95 29.83 -9.01
C LYS A 163 4.60 29.95 -7.64
N LYS A 164 4.83 31.19 -7.15
CA LYS A 164 5.36 31.42 -5.82
C LYS A 164 4.42 30.81 -4.76
N ARG A 165 3.12 31.10 -4.87
CA ARG A 165 2.13 30.55 -3.94
C ARG A 165 2.08 29.03 -3.98
N LEU A 166 2.16 28.41 -5.16
CA LEU A 166 2.17 26.96 -5.34
C LEU A 166 3.41 26.33 -4.65
N ARG A 167 4.60 26.95 -4.80
CA ARG A 167 5.82 26.50 -4.09
C ARG A 167 5.65 26.49 -2.56
N GLU A 168 5.06 27.54 -2.00
CA GLU A 168 4.78 27.62 -0.55
C GLU A 168 3.85 26.50 -0.10
N ILE A 169 2.78 26.25 -0.86
CA ILE A 169 1.82 25.18 -0.57
C ILE A 169 2.49 23.80 -0.63
N ASP A 170 3.22 23.52 -1.69
CA ASP A 170 3.88 22.22 -1.88
C ASP A 170 4.95 21.96 -0.82
N GLU A 171 5.72 22.99 -0.43
CA GLU A 171 6.69 22.88 0.66
C GLU A 171 6.01 22.57 2.00
N GLU A 172 4.90 23.23 2.32
CA GLU A 172 4.17 22.97 3.56
C GLU A 172 3.54 21.59 3.56
N LEU A 173 2.87 21.18 2.46
CA LEU A 173 2.28 19.84 2.30
C LEU A 173 3.33 18.74 2.47
N SER A 174 4.52 18.93 1.93
CA SER A 174 5.60 17.94 2.00
C SER A 174 6.05 17.62 3.43
N LYS A 175 5.89 18.56 4.37
CA LYS A 175 6.22 18.41 5.79
C LYS A 175 5.07 17.79 6.60
N LEU A 176 3.83 17.98 6.17
CA LEU A 176 2.64 17.54 6.91
C LEU A 176 2.41 16.04 6.84
N SER A 177 2.67 15.39 5.70
CA SER A 177 2.53 13.92 5.57
C SER A 177 3.49 13.14 6.47
N PRO A 178 4.80 13.46 6.53
CA PRO A 178 5.69 12.88 7.54
C PRO A 178 5.25 13.16 8.97
N LYS A 179 4.75 14.37 9.26
CA LYS A 179 4.25 14.72 10.59
C LYS A 179 3.04 13.88 11.00
N PHE A 180 2.10 13.66 10.07
CA PHE A 180 0.98 12.76 10.29
C PHE A 180 1.45 11.34 10.65
N SER A 181 2.40 10.80 9.88
CA SER A 181 2.97 9.47 10.10
C SER A 181 3.69 9.36 11.44
N GLU A 182 4.48 10.37 11.79
CA GLU A 182 5.20 10.47 13.08
C GLU A 182 4.22 10.43 14.27
N ASN A 183 3.19 11.27 14.22
CA ASN A 183 2.18 11.33 15.27
C ASN A 183 1.48 9.99 15.45
N LEU A 184 1.10 9.34 14.33
CA LEU A 184 0.44 8.04 14.36
C LEU A 184 1.34 6.95 14.94
N LEU A 185 2.61 6.91 14.55
CA LEU A 185 3.59 5.94 15.06
C LEU A 185 3.81 6.13 16.57
N LYS A 186 4.05 7.36 17.01
CA LYS A 186 4.23 7.70 18.44
C LYS A 186 2.99 7.32 19.25
N SER A 187 1.80 7.65 18.76
CA SER A 187 0.55 7.29 19.44
C SER A 187 0.33 5.78 19.51
N THR A 188 0.72 5.04 18.48
CA THR A 188 0.64 3.57 18.47
C THR A 188 1.56 2.95 19.50
N ASN A 189 2.80 3.42 19.58
CA ASN A 189 3.84 2.86 20.48
C ASN A 189 3.67 3.29 21.94
N ALA A 190 2.95 4.38 22.19
CA ALA A 190 2.72 4.89 23.56
C ALA A 190 1.73 4.06 24.37
N PHE A 191 0.90 3.23 23.71
CA PHE A 191 -0.11 2.43 24.41
C PHE A 191 0.42 1.07 24.83
N GLU A 192 0.13 0.72 26.08
CA GLU A 192 0.39 -0.60 26.65
C GLU A 192 -0.82 -1.03 27.49
N LEU A 193 -1.37 -2.21 27.21
CA LEU A 193 -2.29 -2.88 28.10
C LEU A 193 -1.52 -3.88 28.96
N HIS A 194 -1.28 -3.53 30.23
CA HIS A 194 -0.58 -4.36 31.19
C HIS A 194 -1.57 -5.23 32.00
N ILE A 195 -1.45 -6.53 31.88
CA ILE A 195 -2.31 -7.53 32.58
C ILE A 195 -1.41 -8.31 33.55
N THR A 196 -1.90 -8.46 34.79
CA THR A 196 -1.23 -9.26 35.85
C THR A 196 -2.05 -10.43 36.33
N ASP A 197 -3.39 -10.39 36.15
CA ASP A 197 -4.29 -11.48 36.52
C ASP A 197 -4.41 -12.50 35.35
N PRO A 198 -4.00 -13.77 35.53
CA PRO A 198 -4.13 -14.80 34.51
C PRO A 198 -5.59 -15.04 34.04
N ASN A 199 -6.57 -14.71 34.89
CA ASN A 199 -8.00 -14.83 34.51
C ASN A 199 -8.40 -13.88 33.38
N ASP A 200 -7.65 -12.78 33.18
CA ASP A 200 -7.87 -11.79 32.15
C ASP A 200 -7.38 -12.24 30.76
N LEU A 201 -6.65 -13.34 30.71
CA LEU A 201 -6.13 -13.95 29.48
C LEU A 201 -7.10 -14.95 28.84
N LYS A 202 -8.24 -15.22 29.48
CA LYS A 202 -9.21 -16.22 28.97
C LYS A 202 -9.59 -15.96 27.54
N GLY A 203 -9.54 -17.02 26.72
CA GLY A 203 -9.87 -17.02 25.32
C GLY A 203 -8.69 -16.62 24.40
N LEU A 204 -7.66 -15.97 24.91
CA LEU A 204 -6.52 -15.56 24.08
C LEU A 204 -5.69 -16.75 23.63
N PRO A 205 -5.20 -16.75 22.37
CA PRO A 205 -4.29 -17.77 21.84
C PRO A 205 -2.95 -17.82 22.57
N ASP A 206 -2.39 -19.02 22.73
CA ASP A 206 -1.13 -19.24 23.48
C ASP A 206 0.05 -18.45 22.93
N ASN A 207 0.17 -18.37 21.59
CA ASN A 207 1.24 -17.60 20.96
C ASN A 207 1.13 -16.09 21.27
N LEU A 208 -0.09 -15.55 21.35
CA LEU A 208 -0.33 -14.16 21.73
C LEU A 208 0.05 -13.92 23.20
N ILE A 209 -0.34 -14.83 24.10
CA ILE A 209 0.02 -14.78 25.52
C ILE A 209 1.55 -14.82 25.67
N GLN A 210 2.21 -15.69 24.93
CA GLN A 210 3.68 -15.79 24.94
C GLN A 210 4.35 -14.50 24.47
N THR A 211 3.87 -13.93 23.36
CA THR A 211 4.35 -12.64 22.85
C THR A 211 4.18 -11.53 23.88
N ALA A 212 3.02 -11.46 24.53
CA ALA A 212 2.76 -10.45 25.57
C ALA A 212 3.64 -10.61 26.80
N LYS A 213 3.98 -11.86 27.17
CA LYS A 213 4.94 -12.16 28.24
C LYS A 213 6.33 -11.69 27.88
N GLU A 214 6.79 -11.94 26.67
CA GLU A 214 8.09 -11.45 26.17
C GLU A 214 8.13 -9.91 26.14
N ASN A 215 7.04 -9.26 25.73
CA ASN A 215 6.91 -7.81 25.78
C ASN A 215 7.03 -7.26 27.20
N ALA A 216 6.39 -7.90 28.18
CA ALA A 216 6.51 -7.53 29.61
C ALA A 216 7.96 -7.66 30.11
N GLN A 217 8.62 -8.78 29.79
CA GLN A 217 10.02 -9.02 30.17
C GLN A 217 10.97 -7.94 29.61
N LYS A 218 10.82 -7.59 28.33
CA LYS A 218 11.62 -6.52 27.69
C LYS A 218 11.43 -5.16 28.37
N ARG A 219 10.31 -4.94 29.04
CA ARG A 219 9.94 -3.72 29.76
C ARG A 219 10.15 -3.80 31.27
N ASN A 220 10.77 -4.88 31.74
CA ASN A 220 10.97 -5.17 33.16
C ASN A 220 9.66 -5.14 33.97
N LYS A 221 8.57 -5.67 33.39
CA LYS A 221 7.25 -5.79 34.01
C LYS A 221 6.92 -7.26 34.30
N GLU A 222 6.20 -7.52 35.37
CA GLU A 222 5.59 -8.83 35.66
C GLU A 222 4.29 -8.98 34.85
N GLY A 223 3.88 -10.21 34.56
CA GLY A 223 2.64 -10.49 33.81
C GLY A 223 2.81 -10.37 32.30
N TRP A 224 1.90 -9.66 31.64
CA TRP A 224 1.76 -9.59 30.20
C TRP A 224 1.52 -8.16 29.73
N VAL A 225 2.16 -7.76 28.64
CA VAL A 225 1.96 -6.44 28.01
C VAL A 225 1.54 -6.64 26.56
N PHE A 226 0.34 -6.15 26.24
CA PHE A 226 -0.20 -6.12 24.89
C PHE A 226 -0.07 -4.73 24.30
N THR A 227 0.26 -4.67 23.00
CA THR A 227 0.45 -3.44 22.25
C THR A 227 -0.63 -3.26 21.18
N LEU A 228 -0.61 -2.13 20.47
CA LEU A 228 -1.51 -1.89 19.33
C LEU A 228 -0.93 -2.39 18.00
N GLN A 229 0.15 -3.18 18.01
CA GLN A 229 0.64 -3.84 16.80
C GLN A 229 -0.41 -4.84 16.30
N MET A 230 -0.63 -4.88 14.97
CA MET A 230 -1.73 -5.67 14.38
C MET A 230 -1.75 -7.15 14.78
N PRO A 231 -0.59 -7.86 14.84
CA PRO A 231 -0.56 -9.27 15.28
C PRO A 231 -0.95 -9.50 16.74
N GLU A 232 -0.97 -8.44 17.57
CA GLU A 232 -1.43 -8.49 18.94
C GLU A 232 -2.87 -7.96 19.08
N TYR A 233 -3.15 -6.81 18.46
CA TYR A 233 -4.45 -6.15 18.52
C TYR A 233 -5.60 -7.02 17.96
N LEU A 234 -5.43 -7.54 16.72
CA LEU A 234 -6.50 -8.30 16.07
C LEU A 234 -6.88 -9.58 16.82
N PRO A 235 -5.94 -10.48 17.19
CA PRO A 235 -6.30 -11.65 17.97
C PRO A 235 -6.87 -11.28 19.35
N PHE A 236 -6.37 -10.20 19.97
CA PHE A 236 -6.88 -9.76 21.26
C PHE A 236 -8.37 -9.43 21.19
N ILE A 237 -8.82 -8.56 20.28
CA ILE A 237 -10.24 -8.19 20.15
C ILE A 237 -11.11 -9.31 19.57
N THR A 238 -10.49 -10.32 18.93
CA THR A 238 -11.20 -11.48 18.39
C THR A 238 -11.46 -12.55 19.45
N TYR A 239 -10.52 -12.78 20.36
CA TYR A 239 -10.56 -13.94 21.25
C TYR A 239 -10.70 -13.61 22.74
N CYS A 240 -10.33 -12.41 23.20
CA CYS A 240 -10.44 -12.05 24.62
C CYS A 240 -11.90 -12.14 25.10
N GLU A 241 -12.14 -12.95 26.15
CA GLU A 241 -13.52 -13.11 26.70
C GLU A 241 -14.01 -11.87 27.42
N LYS A 242 -13.11 -11.10 28.06
CA LYS A 242 -13.48 -9.89 28.80
C LYS A 242 -13.82 -8.73 27.88
N GLU A 243 -15.08 -8.30 27.90
CA GLU A 243 -15.58 -7.18 27.08
C GLU A 243 -14.86 -5.87 27.39
N ASP A 244 -14.63 -5.54 28.67
CA ASP A 244 -13.95 -4.30 29.05
C ASP A 244 -12.52 -4.21 28.51
N LEU A 245 -11.81 -5.34 28.40
CA LEU A 245 -10.46 -5.37 27.83
C LEU A 245 -10.52 -5.23 26.31
N ARG A 246 -11.49 -5.87 25.62
CA ARG A 246 -11.73 -5.64 24.18
C ARG A 246 -12.06 -4.19 23.90
N LYS A 247 -12.95 -3.59 24.73
CA LYS A 247 -13.31 -2.18 24.65
C LYS A 247 -12.09 -1.28 24.80
N THR A 248 -11.25 -1.54 25.81
CA THR A 248 -10.03 -0.76 26.06
C THR A 248 -9.07 -0.81 24.85
N MET A 249 -8.80 -1.99 24.32
CA MET A 249 -7.95 -2.15 23.14
C MET A 249 -8.55 -1.49 21.90
N TYR A 250 -9.86 -1.64 21.68
CA TYR A 250 -10.56 -1.04 20.54
C TYR A 250 -10.51 0.48 20.58
N LEU A 251 -10.86 1.08 21.74
CA LEU A 251 -10.85 2.52 21.91
C LEU A 251 -9.44 3.08 21.74
N ALA A 252 -8.42 2.44 22.33
CA ALA A 252 -7.03 2.83 22.17
C ALA A 252 -6.57 2.80 20.70
N PHE A 253 -6.95 1.75 19.98
CA PHE A 253 -6.62 1.64 18.55
C PHE A 253 -7.31 2.71 17.69
N ARG A 254 -8.58 2.97 17.97
CA ARG A 254 -9.42 3.93 17.22
C ARG A 254 -9.20 5.39 17.60
N SER A 255 -8.51 5.66 18.71
CA SER A 255 -8.14 7.01 19.14
C SER A 255 -6.69 7.38 18.87
N ARG A 256 -5.95 6.56 18.12
CA ARG A 256 -4.57 6.90 17.74
C ARG A 256 -4.53 8.20 16.95
N GLY A 257 -3.64 9.08 17.32
CA GLY A 257 -3.55 10.42 16.73
C GLY A 257 -4.75 11.34 17.06
N LEU A 258 -5.53 11.04 18.09
CA LEU A 258 -6.67 11.85 18.53
C LEU A 258 -6.37 12.49 19.89
N GLY A 259 -5.96 13.74 19.86
CA GLY A 259 -5.63 14.53 21.06
C GLY A 259 -4.18 14.42 21.54
N GLY A 260 -3.84 15.23 22.53
CA GLY A 260 -2.49 15.32 23.09
C GLY A 260 -1.45 15.85 22.10
N GLU A 261 -0.19 15.51 22.35
CA GLU A 261 0.94 15.96 21.51
C GLU A 261 0.98 15.31 20.13
N THR A 262 0.28 14.20 19.96
CA THR A 262 0.21 13.44 18.70
C THR A 262 -1.08 13.68 17.93
N ASP A 263 -1.82 14.75 18.23
CA ASP A 263 -3.10 15.05 17.59
C ASP A 263 -2.96 15.36 16.09
N ASN A 264 -3.57 14.51 15.27
CA ASN A 264 -3.56 14.66 13.81
C ASN A 264 -4.70 15.52 13.26
N ARG A 265 -5.68 15.94 14.06
CA ARG A 265 -6.80 16.77 13.56
C ARG A 265 -6.34 18.10 12.98
N PRO A 266 -5.43 18.87 13.62
CA PRO A 266 -4.90 20.10 13.03
C PRO A 266 -4.11 19.82 11.75
N VAL A 267 -3.35 18.71 11.69
CA VAL A 267 -2.59 18.28 10.52
C VAL A 267 -3.54 17.95 9.36
N ILE A 268 -4.60 17.19 9.61
CA ILE A 268 -5.63 16.85 8.62
C ILE A 268 -6.26 18.12 8.04
N LYS A 269 -6.74 19.03 8.89
CA LYS A 269 -7.36 20.30 8.45
C LYS A 269 -6.41 21.08 7.54
N ARG A 270 -5.15 21.20 7.96
CA ARG A 270 -4.16 21.92 7.18
C ARG A 270 -3.84 21.27 5.85
N ILE A 271 -3.72 19.94 5.80
CA ILE A 271 -3.55 19.20 4.55
C ILE A 271 -4.73 19.44 3.60
N LEU A 272 -5.97 19.38 4.09
CA LEU A 272 -7.17 19.59 3.26
C LEU A 272 -7.25 21.01 2.71
N GLU A 273 -6.96 22.02 3.54
CA GLU A 273 -6.89 23.42 3.12
C GLU A 273 -5.88 23.64 2.00
N LEU A 274 -4.67 23.12 2.17
CA LEU A 274 -3.60 23.29 1.20
C LEU A 274 -3.87 22.50 -0.11
N ARG A 275 -4.39 21.29 -0.02
CA ARG A 275 -4.82 20.52 -1.20
C ARG A 275 -5.89 21.24 -2.00
N HIS A 276 -6.87 21.84 -1.32
CA HIS A 276 -7.92 22.61 -1.96
C HIS A 276 -7.36 23.87 -2.63
N GLN A 277 -6.53 24.64 -1.92
CA GLN A 277 -5.87 25.84 -2.47
C GLN A 277 -5.01 25.47 -3.69
N ARG A 278 -4.24 24.38 -3.59
CA ARG A 278 -3.41 23.88 -4.69
C ARG A 278 -4.26 23.57 -5.92
N ALA A 279 -5.33 22.80 -5.75
CA ALA A 279 -6.22 22.45 -6.86
C ALA A 279 -6.83 23.70 -7.51
N ASN A 280 -7.31 24.67 -6.72
CA ASN A 280 -7.87 25.92 -7.22
C ASN A 280 -6.84 26.77 -7.98
N LEU A 281 -5.60 26.88 -7.51
CA LEU A 281 -4.52 27.54 -8.25
C LEU A 281 -4.27 26.92 -9.62
N LEU A 282 -4.41 25.60 -9.72
CA LEU A 282 -4.23 24.83 -10.94
C LEU A 282 -5.49 24.78 -11.85
N GLY A 283 -6.58 25.46 -11.44
CA GLY A 283 -7.80 25.57 -12.23
C GLY A 283 -8.86 24.49 -12.01
N TYR A 284 -8.67 23.63 -10.97
CA TYR A 284 -9.64 22.61 -10.59
C TYR A 284 -10.54 23.10 -9.45
N LYS A 285 -11.79 22.63 -9.39
CA LYS A 285 -12.71 23.02 -8.31
C LYS A 285 -12.28 22.51 -6.94
N ASN A 286 -11.70 21.32 -6.89
CA ASN A 286 -11.26 20.67 -5.66
C ASN A 286 -10.14 19.67 -5.93
N HIS A 287 -9.57 19.14 -4.87
CA HIS A 287 -8.47 18.18 -4.96
C HIS A 287 -8.86 16.87 -5.66
N ALA A 288 -10.11 16.40 -5.48
CA ALA A 288 -10.57 15.16 -6.13
C ALA A 288 -10.63 15.31 -7.65
N GLU A 289 -11.11 16.43 -8.20
CA GLU A 289 -11.06 16.69 -9.66
C GLU A 289 -9.62 16.63 -10.18
N TYR A 290 -8.69 17.28 -9.47
CA TYR A 290 -7.28 17.26 -9.84
C TYR A 290 -6.70 15.83 -9.85
N MET A 291 -6.96 15.04 -8.81
CA MET A 291 -6.41 13.68 -8.71
C MET A 291 -7.03 12.73 -9.74
N LEU A 292 -8.34 12.80 -9.91
CA LEU A 292 -9.09 11.83 -10.72
C LEU A 292 -8.97 12.03 -12.24
N GLU A 293 -8.50 13.17 -12.70
CA GLU A 293 -8.21 13.40 -14.12
C GLU A 293 -7.26 12.33 -14.70
N GLU A 294 -6.24 11.93 -13.94
CA GLU A 294 -5.27 10.89 -14.32
C GLU A 294 -5.57 9.56 -13.58
N ARG A 295 -6.82 9.08 -13.70
CA ARG A 295 -7.32 7.79 -13.20
C ARG A 295 -8.26 7.16 -14.24
N MET A 296 -8.57 5.88 -14.09
CA MET A 296 -9.58 5.21 -14.92
C MET A 296 -10.97 5.80 -14.70
N ALA A 297 -11.30 6.17 -13.47
CA ALA A 297 -12.61 6.76 -13.10
C ALA A 297 -12.85 8.16 -13.65
N LYS A 298 -11.82 8.94 -13.95
CA LYS A 298 -11.83 10.27 -14.60
C LYS A 298 -12.44 11.41 -13.80
N SER A 299 -13.42 11.22 -12.93
CA SER A 299 -14.08 12.31 -12.21
C SER A 299 -14.64 11.90 -10.84
N PRO A 300 -14.84 12.87 -9.91
CA PRO A 300 -15.51 12.63 -8.64
C PRO A 300 -16.94 12.09 -8.78
N GLU A 301 -17.67 12.52 -9.80
CA GLU A 301 -19.03 12.08 -10.07
C GLU A 301 -19.06 10.59 -10.43
N ASN A 302 -18.12 10.13 -11.25
CA ASN A 302 -17.99 8.72 -11.60
C ASN A 302 -17.64 7.86 -10.40
N VAL A 303 -16.72 8.33 -9.55
CA VAL A 303 -16.37 7.63 -8.27
C VAL A 303 -17.58 7.58 -7.36
N LYS A 304 -18.30 8.70 -7.19
CA LYS A 304 -19.51 8.73 -6.35
C LYS A 304 -20.56 7.77 -6.87
N LYS A 305 -20.83 7.80 -8.18
CA LYS A 305 -21.77 6.87 -8.82
C LYS A 305 -21.38 5.42 -8.58
N PHE A 306 -20.12 5.08 -8.77
CA PHE A 306 -19.59 3.74 -8.54
C PHE A 306 -19.81 3.28 -7.08
N LEU A 307 -19.49 4.13 -6.10
CA LEU A 307 -19.71 3.84 -4.69
C LEU A 307 -21.20 3.71 -4.35
N ASP A 308 -22.05 4.58 -4.91
CA ASP A 308 -23.50 4.55 -4.69
C ASP A 308 -24.15 3.29 -5.31
N ASP A 309 -23.74 2.92 -6.54
CA ASP A 309 -24.20 1.70 -7.20
C ASP A 309 -23.86 0.44 -6.36
N LEU A 310 -22.65 0.37 -5.82
CA LEU A 310 -22.26 -0.72 -4.94
C LEU A 310 -23.01 -0.70 -3.60
N TYR A 311 -23.19 0.49 -3.02
CA TYR A 311 -23.89 0.66 -1.75
C TYR A 311 -25.32 0.12 -1.78
N VAL A 312 -26.06 0.37 -2.86
CA VAL A 312 -27.46 -0.13 -3.03
C VAL A 312 -27.52 -1.67 -2.95
N HIS A 313 -26.50 -2.35 -3.52
CA HIS A 313 -26.47 -3.82 -3.50
C HIS A 313 -26.00 -4.40 -2.14
N VAL A 314 -25.22 -3.66 -1.38
CA VAL A 314 -24.50 -4.18 -0.21
C VAL A 314 -25.22 -3.88 1.11
N LYS A 315 -25.90 -2.73 1.20
CA LYS A 315 -26.48 -2.23 2.45
C LYS A 315 -27.44 -3.22 3.12
N ASP A 316 -28.44 -3.70 2.39
CA ASP A 316 -29.46 -4.58 2.96
C ASP A 316 -28.88 -5.93 3.34
N TYR A 317 -27.89 -6.40 2.56
CA TYR A 317 -27.15 -7.63 2.86
C TYR A 317 -26.35 -7.50 4.15
N ALA A 318 -25.63 -6.39 4.34
CA ALA A 318 -24.88 -6.12 5.57
C ALA A 318 -25.76 -5.97 6.81
N LEU A 319 -26.94 -5.36 6.66
CA LEU A 319 -27.93 -5.26 7.74
C LEU A 319 -28.46 -6.63 8.13
N LYS A 320 -28.80 -7.48 7.15
CA LYS A 320 -29.25 -8.85 7.39
C LYS A 320 -28.18 -9.68 8.12
N GLU A 321 -26.91 -9.59 7.70
CA GLU A 321 -25.80 -10.28 8.37
C GLU A 321 -25.66 -9.84 9.85
N LYS A 322 -25.81 -8.53 10.12
CA LYS A 322 -25.79 -8.00 11.48
C LYS A 322 -26.96 -8.56 12.32
N GLU A 323 -28.18 -8.54 11.76
CA GLU A 323 -29.38 -9.07 12.42
C GLU A 323 -29.27 -10.57 12.71
N GLU A 324 -28.73 -11.34 11.78
CA GLU A 324 -28.48 -12.79 11.96
C GLU A 324 -27.47 -13.04 13.08
N LEU A 325 -26.39 -12.25 13.14
CA LEU A 325 -25.43 -12.31 14.24
C LEU A 325 -26.04 -11.96 15.58
N GLU A 326 -26.80 -10.87 15.69
CA GLU A 326 -27.47 -10.44 16.92
C GLU A 326 -28.52 -11.47 17.40
N LYS A 327 -29.23 -12.07 16.45
CA LYS A 327 -30.19 -13.16 16.74
C LYS A 327 -29.51 -14.41 17.29
N TRP A 328 -28.38 -14.81 16.68
CA TRP A 328 -27.57 -15.93 17.14
C TRP A 328 -27.01 -15.68 18.55
N ILE A 329 -26.46 -14.45 18.81
CA ILE A 329 -26.01 -14.06 20.15
C ILE A 329 -27.10 -14.19 21.18
N TYR A 330 -28.33 -13.75 20.86
CA TYR A 330 -29.46 -13.90 21.76
C TYR A 330 -29.80 -15.36 22.03
N GLN A 331 -29.82 -16.20 21.02
CA GLN A 331 -30.13 -17.64 21.14
C GLN A 331 -29.08 -18.40 21.95
N GLU A 332 -27.82 -18.12 21.75
CA GLU A 332 -26.68 -18.85 22.34
C GLU A 332 -26.36 -18.37 23.78
N TYR A 333 -26.40 -17.05 23.98
CA TYR A 333 -25.92 -16.43 25.23
C TYR A 333 -27.07 -15.79 26.07
N ASN A 334 -28.31 -15.80 25.60
CA ASN A 334 -29.42 -15.07 26.18
C ASN A 334 -29.13 -13.58 26.44
N LEU A 335 -28.31 -12.96 25.57
CA LEU A 335 -27.91 -11.57 25.66
C LEU A 335 -28.71 -10.73 24.67
N LYS A 336 -29.63 -9.90 25.20
CA LYS A 336 -30.34 -8.90 24.42
C LYS A 336 -29.64 -7.55 24.57
N LYS A 337 -28.59 -7.32 23.76
CA LYS A 337 -27.87 -6.04 23.71
C LYS A 337 -27.60 -5.61 22.29
N GLU A 338 -27.53 -4.32 22.07
CA GLU A 338 -27.05 -3.76 20.82
C GLU A 338 -25.55 -4.08 20.68
N LEU A 339 -25.18 -4.67 19.55
CA LEU A 339 -23.82 -5.10 19.29
C LEU A 339 -22.88 -3.90 19.17
N GLN A 340 -21.90 -3.85 20.05
CA GLN A 340 -20.91 -2.78 20.07
C GLN A 340 -19.75 -3.08 19.09
N PRO A 341 -19.04 -2.07 18.57
CA PRO A 341 -17.96 -2.29 17.58
C PRO A 341 -16.79 -3.11 18.13
N TRP A 342 -16.50 -3.08 19.42
CA TRP A 342 -15.48 -3.93 20.06
C TRP A 342 -15.94 -5.38 20.29
N ASP A 343 -17.24 -5.66 20.15
CA ASP A 343 -17.82 -7.00 20.29
C ASP A 343 -17.95 -7.73 18.95
N TYR A 344 -18.03 -6.96 17.85
CA TYR A 344 -18.32 -7.53 16.53
C TYR A 344 -17.36 -8.67 16.16
N ARG A 345 -16.04 -8.44 16.24
CA ARG A 345 -15.06 -9.47 15.85
C ARG A 345 -15.12 -10.71 16.75
N TYR A 346 -15.32 -10.51 18.04
CA TYR A 346 -15.43 -11.60 19.02
C TYR A 346 -16.63 -12.51 18.73
N TYR A 347 -17.80 -11.95 18.55
CA TYR A 347 -19.00 -12.75 18.26
C TYR A 347 -19.03 -13.24 16.82
N ALA A 348 -18.52 -12.49 15.87
CA ALA A 348 -18.42 -12.91 14.48
C ALA A 348 -17.53 -14.15 14.34
N GLU A 349 -16.38 -14.23 15.03
CA GLU A 349 -15.52 -15.42 15.01
C GLU A 349 -16.22 -16.64 15.62
N LYS A 350 -16.91 -16.47 16.72
CA LYS A 350 -17.72 -17.55 17.35
C LYS A 350 -18.87 -18.01 16.44
N TYR A 351 -19.56 -17.07 15.78
CA TYR A 351 -20.63 -17.38 14.85
C TYR A 351 -20.10 -18.06 13.58
N LYS A 352 -18.94 -17.64 13.07
CA LYS A 352 -18.26 -18.29 11.97
C LYS A 352 -17.89 -19.75 12.31
N ARG A 353 -17.37 -19.96 13.52
CA ARG A 353 -17.09 -21.33 14.02
C ARG A 353 -18.39 -22.15 14.13
N TYR A 354 -19.45 -21.58 14.63
CA TYR A 354 -20.76 -22.27 14.72
C TYR A 354 -21.29 -22.68 13.33
N LEU A 355 -21.23 -21.78 12.34
CA LEU A 355 -21.76 -22.05 10.99
C LEU A 355 -20.89 -22.98 10.14
N TYR A 356 -19.58 -22.87 10.24
CA TYR A 356 -18.66 -23.52 9.33
C TYR A 356 -17.71 -24.50 10.01
N ASP A 357 -17.76 -24.61 11.33
CA ASP A 357 -16.85 -25.44 12.13
C ASP A 357 -15.38 -25.18 11.76
N ILE A 358 -15.01 -23.88 11.64
CA ILE A 358 -13.67 -23.42 11.31
C ILE A 358 -13.23 -22.38 12.33
N ASP A 359 -11.98 -22.50 12.78
CA ASP A 359 -11.31 -21.55 13.65
C ASP A 359 -10.00 -21.11 13.00
N GLN A 360 -9.72 -19.82 13.02
CA GLN A 360 -8.47 -19.28 12.49
C GLN A 360 -7.25 -19.89 13.18
N GLU A 361 -7.32 -20.14 14.48
CA GLU A 361 -6.21 -20.74 15.23
C GLU A 361 -5.96 -22.21 14.86
N VAL A 362 -6.97 -22.96 14.41
CA VAL A 362 -6.80 -24.31 13.88
C VAL A 362 -6.11 -24.31 12.52
N LEU A 363 -6.17 -23.19 11.77
CA LEU A 363 -5.52 -23.06 10.48
C LEU A 363 -4.03 -22.71 10.58
N ARG A 364 -3.62 -21.92 11.58
CA ARG A 364 -2.23 -21.46 11.76
C ARG A 364 -1.18 -22.57 11.66
N PRO A 365 -1.35 -23.77 12.26
CA PRO A 365 -0.36 -24.84 12.18
C PRO A 365 -0.02 -25.28 10.76
N TYR A 366 -0.90 -25.01 9.78
CA TYR A 366 -0.67 -25.35 8.36
C TYR A 366 0.02 -24.24 7.58
N PHE A 367 0.24 -23.06 8.19
CA PHE A 367 0.83 -21.89 7.55
C PHE A 367 2.10 -21.39 8.25
N PRO A 368 3.12 -22.26 8.48
CA PRO A 368 4.41 -21.75 8.88
C PRO A 368 4.97 -20.84 7.77
N LEU A 369 5.52 -19.69 8.17
CA LEU A 369 5.97 -18.63 7.24
C LEU A 369 6.90 -19.16 6.13
N GLU A 370 7.85 -20.02 6.47
CA GLU A 370 8.80 -20.57 5.48
C GLU A 370 8.06 -21.38 4.39
N ASN A 371 7.07 -22.19 4.78
CA ASN A 371 6.26 -22.93 3.80
C ASN A 371 5.43 -21.99 2.91
N VAL A 372 4.92 -20.88 3.48
CA VAL A 372 4.14 -19.89 2.72
C VAL A 372 5.04 -19.15 1.72
N LEU A 373 6.28 -18.82 2.11
CA LEU A 373 7.27 -18.23 1.20
C LEU A 373 7.59 -19.19 0.04
N ASP A 374 7.87 -20.47 0.34
CA ASP A 374 8.06 -21.47 -0.69
C ASP A 374 6.81 -21.60 -1.59
N GLY A 375 5.63 -21.48 -0.99
CA GLY A 375 4.35 -21.49 -1.69
C GLY A 375 4.19 -20.40 -2.74
N ILE A 376 4.48 -19.15 -2.39
CA ILE A 376 4.42 -18.03 -3.35
C ILE A 376 5.45 -18.24 -4.48
N PHE A 377 6.64 -18.75 -4.17
CA PHE A 377 7.66 -19.04 -5.18
C PHE A 377 7.21 -20.16 -6.13
N LEU A 378 6.58 -21.21 -5.60
CA LEU A 378 6.02 -22.29 -6.42
C LEU A 378 4.88 -21.82 -7.31
N VAL A 379 3.99 -20.95 -6.81
CA VAL A 379 2.92 -20.33 -7.60
C VAL A 379 3.51 -19.50 -8.75
N ALA A 380 4.49 -18.63 -8.46
CA ALA A 380 5.15 -17.83 -9.48
C ALA A 380 5.92 -18.68 -10.52
N ARG A 381 6.54 -19.79 -10.07
CA ARG A 381 7.16 -20.75 -10.97
C ARG A 381 6.13 -21.39 -11.91
N LYS A 382 4.97 -21.78 -11.39
CA LYS A 382 3.89 -22.38 -12.19
C LYS A 382 3.26 -21.38 -13.17
N LEU A 383 3.09 -20.12 -12.79
CA LEU A 383 2.47 -19.09 -13.64
C LEU A 383 3.46 -18.48 -14.63
N TYR A 384 4.68 -18.17 -14.19
CA TYR A 384 5.60 -17.29 -14.93
C TYR A 384 7.00 -17.88 -15.10
N ASN A 385 7.24 -19.15 -14.74
CA ASN A 385 8.56 -19.80 -14.78
C ASN A 385 9.66 -19.07 -13.97
N LEU A 386 9.28 -18.44 -12.87
CA LEU A 386 10.23 -17.75 -12.00
C LEU A 386 10.92 -18.70 -11.03
N SER A 387 12.19 -18.43 -10.74
CA SER A 387 12.98 -19.10 -9.71
C SER A 387 13.65 -18.06 -8.81
N TYR A 388 13.94 -18.47 -7.58
CA TYR A 388 14.43 -17.59 -6.51
C TYR A 388 15.66 -18.22 -5.87
N LYS A 389 16.72 -17.42 -5.66
CA LYS A 389 17.96 -17.83 -5.01
C LYS A 389 18.28 -16.89 -3.88
N GLU A 390 18.27 -17.40 -2.64
CA GLU A 390 18.58 -16.57 -1.46
C GLU A 390 20.02 -16.07 -1.49
N ARG A 391 20.20 -14.81 -1.09
CA ARG A 391 21.48 -14.10 -1.02
C ARG A 391 21.73 -13.67 0.43
N PHE A 392 22.85 -14.11 0.99
CA PHE A 392 23.27 -13.80 2.36
C PHE A 392 24.33 -12.72 2.45
N ASP A 393 24.86 -12.30 1.31
CA ASP A 393 25.94 -11.32 1.17
C ASP A 393 25.44 -9.90 0.86
N VAL A 394 24.14 -9.72 0.62
CA VAL A 394 23.56 -8.41 0.38
C VAL A 394 23.41 -7.63 1.70
N PRO A 395 23.98 -6.41 1.81
CA PRO A 395 23.83 -5.60 3.02
C PRO A 395 22.38 -5.13 3.20
N VAL A 396 21.77 -5.47 4.33
CA VAL A 396 20.38 -5.13 4.65
C VAL A 396 20.30 -4.13 5.80
N TYR A 397 19.18 -3.40 5.90
CA TYR A 397 18.95 -2.41 6.97
C TYR A 397 18.55 -3.04 8.31
N HIS A 398 18.07 -4.28 8.31
CA HIS A 398 17.69 -5.01 9.52
C HIS A 398 18.01 -6.50 9.37
N PRO A 399 18.49 -7.21 10.42
CA PRO A 399 18.89 -8.62 10.32
C PRO A 399 17.77 -9.60 9.93
N GLU A 400 16.51 -9.24 10.16
CA GLU A 400 15.35 -10.06 9.78
C GLU A 400 15.00 -9.95 8.27
N VAL A 401 15.63 -9.07 7.51
CA VAL A 401 15.39 -8.90 6.07
C VAL A 401 16.08 -9.99 5.29
N LYS A 402 15.31 -10.72 4.48
CA LYS A 402 15.83 -11.73 3.52
C LYS A 402 15.88 -11.14 2.12
N VAL A 403 16.86 -11.57 1.32
CA VAL A 403 17.04 -11.11 -0.06
C VAL A 403 17.16 -12.28 -0.99
N TYR A 404 16.51 -12.18 -2.16
CA TYR A 404 16.55 -13.20 -3.20
C TYR A 404 16.90 -12.59 -4.56
N GLU A 405 17.73 -13.27 -5.33
CA GLU A 405 17.82 -13.07 -6.78
C GLU A 405 16.63 -13.76 -7.43
N VAL A 406 16.02 -13.08 -8.40
CA VAL A 406 14.90 -13.61 -9.18
C VAL A 406 15.32 -13.84 -10.62
N TYR A 407 14.95 -15.00 -11.15
CA TYR A 407 15.25 -15.40 -12.53
C TYR A 407 13.99 -15.86 -13.25
N GLU A 408 13.82 -15.48 -14.52
CA GLU A 408 12.88 -16.09 -15.46
C GLU A 408 13.66 -17.06 -16.34
N LYS A 409 13.54 -18.37 -16.11
CA LYS A 409 14.43 -19.39 -16.64
C LYS A 409 15.87 -19.10 -16.21
N ASP A 410 16.75 -18.70 -17.15
CA ASP A 410 18.17 -18.35 -16.89
C ASP A 410 18.40 -16.83 -16.88
N ASP A 411 17.40 -16.01 -17.22
CA ASP A 411 17.51 -14.56 -17.29
C ASP A 411 17.32 -13.93 -15.90
N TYR A 412 18.31 -13.15 -15.47
CA TYR A 412 18.21 -12.38 -14.23
C TYR A 412 17.13 -11.29 -14.33
N ILE A 413 16.17 -11.32 -13.39
CA ILE A 413 15.01 -10.41 -13.36
C ILE A 413 15.24 -9.25 -12.38
N GLY A 414 15.83 -9.49 -11.21
CA GLY A 414 16.01 -8.45 -10.20
C GLY A 414 16.31 -8.98 -8.81
N LEU A 415 16.39 -8.07 -7.83
CA LEU A 415 16.50 -8.41 -6.41
C LEU A 415 15.15 -8.25 -5.71
N PHE A 416 14.87 -9.17 -4.83
CA PHE A 416 13.63 -9.21 -4.07
C PHE A 416 13.90 -9.30 -2.57
N TYR A 417 13.44 -8.28 -1.82
CA TYR A 417 13.63 -8.13 -0.38
C TYR A 417 12.36 -8.49 0.36
N PHE A 418 12.48 -9.20 1.48
CA PHE A 418 11.39 -9.53 2.39
C PHE A 418 11.67 -9.02 3.78
N ASP A 419 10.84 -8.10 4.26
CA ASP A 419 10.87 -7.57 5.61
C ASP A 419 9.52 -7.81 6.27
N LEU A 420 9.35 -8.95 6.95
CA LEU A 420 8.05 -9.54 7.25
C LEU A 420 7.55 -9.31 8.68
N PHE A 421 8.41 -8.88 9.61
CA PHE A 421 8.04 -8.82 11.02
C PHE A 421 7.88 -7.39 11.55
N PRO A 422 6.95 -7.19 12.53
CA PRO A 422 6.75 -5.88 13.15
C PRO A 422 7.93 -5.50 14.06
N ARG A 423 8.17 -4.20 14.20
CA ARG A 423 9.10 -3.58 15.17
C ARG A 423 8.71 -2.12 15.41
N GLU A 424 9.23 -1.52 16.49
CA GLU A 424 8.86 -0.16 16.91
C GLU A 424 9.27 0.92 15.89
N THR A 425 10.29 0.64 15.09
CA THR A 425 10.81 1.52 14.02
C THR A 425 10.08 1.36 12.69
N LYS A 426 9.15 0.41 12.57
CA LYS A 426 8.43 0.11 11.34
C LYS A 426 6.99 0.60 11.37
N LYS A 427 6.53 1.19 10.26
CA LYS A 427 5.10 1.52 10.06
C LYS A 427 4.24 0.27 10.09
N SER A 428 3.01 0.41 10.59
CA SER A 428 2.00 -0.65 10.56
C SER A 428 1.46 -0.86 9.14
N GLY A 429 0.89 -2.04 8.89
CA GLY A 429 0.33 -2.44 7.59
C GLY A 429 1.28 -3.31 6.78
N ALA A 430 0.98 -3.45 5.50
CA ALA A 430 1.83 -4.11 4.54
C ALA A 430 1.91 -3.26 3.27
N TRP A 431 3.01 -3.35 2.56
CA TRP A 431 3.21 -2.64 1.29
C TRP A 431 4.37 -3.23 0.49
N MET A 432 4.29 -3.05 -0.82
CA MET A 432 5.42 -3.20 -1.71
C MET A 432 6.18 -1.88 -1.84
N THR A 433 7.48 -1.93 -2.00
CA THR A 433 8.32 -0.77 -2.26
C THR A 433 9.30 -1.05 -3.40
N SER A 434 9.46 -0.08 -4.29
CA SER A 434 10.53 -0.09 -5.30
C SER A 434 11.75 0.62 -4.72
N ILE A 435 12.81 -0.15 -4.49
CA ILE A 435 14.13 0.38 -4.09
C ILE A 435 14.82 0.96 -5.32
N ARG A 436 14.71 0.22 -6.44
CA ARG A 436 15.17 0.63 -7.77
C ARG A 436 14.15 0.18 -8.80
N GLU A 437 13.76 1.07 -9.71
CA GLU A 437 12.86 0.74 -10.81
C GLU A 437 13.58 0.07 -11.98
N GLN A 438 12.85 -0.74 -12.75
CA GLN A 438 13.25 -1.19 -14.07
C GLN A 438 13.40 0.00 -15.00
N GLY A 439 14.43 0.02 -15.83
CA GLY A 439 14.56 0.99 -16.91
C GLY A 439 15.98 1.46 -17.18
N LEU A 440 16.09 2.51 -17.97
CA LEU A 440 17.37 3.08 -18.35
C LEU A 440 17.96 3.90 -17.19
N PHE A 441 19.16 3.52 -16.74
CA PHE A 441 19.93 4.24 -15.73
C PHE A 441 21.40 4.33 -16.17
N LYS A 442 21.99 5.53 -16.19
CA LYS A 442 23.34 5.77 -16.69
C LYS A 442 23.60 5.07 -18.04
N ASN A 443 22.66 5.21 -18.99
CA ASN A 443 22.67 4.60 -20.32
C ASN A 443 22.72 3.05 -20.36
N GLN A 444 22.34 2.39 -19.29
CA GLN A 444 22.20 0.93 -19.20
C GLN A 444 20.81 0.55 -18.73
N ILE A 445 20.24 -0.52 -19.27
CA ILE A 445 19.02 -1.09 -18.72
C ILE A 445 19.37 -1.78 -17.40
N VAL A 446 18.76 -1.32 -16.32
CA VAL A 446 18.90 -1.90 -14.98
C VAL A 446 17.66 -2.72 -14.62
N ARG A 447 17.88 -3.78 -13.86
CA ARG A 447 16.81 -4.62 -13.36
C ARG A 447 16.32 -4.11 -11.99
N PRO A 448 15.05 -4.31 -11.68
CA PRO A 448 14.43 -3.74 -10.49
C PRO A 448 14.96 -4.37 -9.20
N HIS A 449 14.96 -3.58 -8.12
CA HIS A 449 15.08 -4.03 -6.75
C HIS A 449 13.77 -3.73 -6.03
N VAL A 450 13.05 -4.76 -5.62
CA VAL A 450 11.71 -4.67 -5.05
C VAL A 450 11.70 -5.21 -3.64
N GLY A 451 10.95 -4.59 -2.74
CA GLY A 451 10.75 -5.08 -1.37
C GLY A 451 9.29 -5.28 -1.03
N ILE A 452 9.00 -6.32 -0.27
CA ILE A 452 7.74 -6.49 0.46
C ILE A 452 8.01 -6.23 1.94
N VAL A 453 7.23 -5.34 2.53
CA VAL A 453 7.29 -5.01 3.95
C VAL A 453 5.96 -5.36 4.59
N CYS A 454 5.99 -6.22 5.62
CA CYS A 454 4.80 -6.68 6.34
C CYS A 454 5.01 -6.59 7.85
N ASN A 455 3.94 -6.90 8.60
CA ASN A 455 3.94 -6.93 10.05
C ASN A 455 3.27 -8.22 10.53
N PHE A 456 3.86 -9.38 10.20
CA PHE A 456 3.32 -10.70 10.49
C PHE A 456 3.67 -11.19 11.90
N THR A 457 2.92 -12.20 12.36
CA THR A 457 3.16 -12.89 13.62
C THR A 457 4.60 -13.39 13.70
N LYS A 458 5.35 -12.90 14.72
CA LYS A 458 6.75 -13.33 14.96
C LYS A 458 6.83 -14.77 15.48
N PRO A 459 7.96 -15.45 15.24
CA PRO A 459 8.25 -16.69 15.98
C PRO A 459 8.44 -16.37 17.48
N THR A 460 8.12 -17.33 18.32
CA THR A 460 8.40 -17.32 19.76
C THR A 460 9.46 -18.38 20.08
N LYS A 461 9.85 -18.52 21.36
CA LYS A 461 10.77 -19.60 21.77
C LYS A 461 10.23 -20.99 21.45
N ASP A 462 8.92 -21.18 21.54
CA ASP A 462 8.28 -22.48 21.49
C ASP A 462 7.61 -22.77 20.13
N HIS A 463 7.40 -21.72 19.31
CA HIS A 463 6.68 -21.84 18.03
C HIS A 463 7.39 -21.06 16.91
N PRO A 464 7.47 -21.63 15.70
CA PRO A 464 7.87 -20.88 14.51
C PRO A 464 6.85 -19.78 14.22
N SER A 465 7.13 -18.89 13.27
CA SER A 465 6.12 -17.95 12.76
C SER A 465 5.00 -18.74 12.07
N LEU A 466 3.84 -18.78 12.70
CA LEU A 466 2.62 -19.42 12.20
C LEU A 466 1.63 -18.32 11.80
N LEU A 467 1.37 -18.20 10.49
CA LEU A 467 0.53 -17.16 9.94
C LEU A 467 -0.96 -17.46 10.09
N THR A 468 -1.77 -16.42 10.25
CA THR A 468 -3.20 -16.52 9.98
C THR A 468 -3.46 -16.62 8.49
N LEU A 469 -4.64 -17.09 8.09
CA LEU A 469 -5.06 -17.08 6.69
C LEU A 469 -5.08 -15.66 6.10
N GLU A 470 -5.42 -14.65 6.91
CA GLU A 470 -5.38 -13.24 6.51
C GLU A 470 -3.95 -12.76 6.26
N GLU A 471 -2.96 -13.15 7.09
CA GLU A 471 -1.56 -12.84 6.86
C GLU A 471 -1.02 -13.53 5.60
N VAL A 472 -1.42 -14.79 5.33
CA VAL A 472 -1.11 -15.48 4.07
C VAL A 472 -1.68 -14.72 2.88
N LYS A 473 -2.94 -14.31 2.95
CA LYS A 473 -3.60 -13.52 1.92
C LYS A 473 -2.89 -12.19 1.68
N THR A 474 -2.50 -11.50 2.74
CA THR A 474 -1.71 -10.24 2.66
C THR A 474 -0.37 -10.48 1.97
N LEU A 475 0.33 -11.57 2.27
CA LEU A 475 1.59 -11.88 1.59
C LEU A 475 1.40 -12.11 0.10
N PHE A 476 0.35 -12.82 -0.31
CA PHE A 476 0.01 -13.01 -1.73
C PHE A 476 -0.34 -11.68 -2.42
N HIS A 477 -1.05 -10.80 -1.71
CA HIS A 477 -1.35 -9.45 -2.18
C HIS A 477 -0.09 -8.65 -2.49
N GLU A 478 0.80 -8.49 -1.49
CA GLU A 478 2.06 -7.75 -1.68
C GLU A 478 2.96 -8.41 -2.73
N PHE A 479 2.90 -9.75 -2.82
CA PHE A 479 3.62 -10.48 -3.85
C PHE A 479 3.10 -10.16 -5.26
N GLY A 480 1.78 -9.91 -5.43
CA GLY A 480 1.22 -9.43 -6.69
C GLY A 480 1.79 -8.08 -7.14
N HIS A 481 1.92 -7.13 -6.20
CA HIS A 481 2.63 -5.87 -6.47
C HIS A 481 4.10 -6.09 -6.80
N ALA A 482 4.77 -6.98 -6.07
CA ALA A 482 6.18 -7.30 -6.33
C ALA A 482 6.38 -7.92 -7.72
N LEU A 483 5.48 -8.80 -8.16
CA LEU A 483 5.51 -9.34 -9.53
C LEU A 483 5.34 -8.23 -10.58
N HIS A 484 4.47 -7.25 -10.33
CA HIS A 484 4.30 -6.08 -11.21
C HIS A 484 5.59 -5.25 -11.33
N GLY A 485 6.32 -5.06 -10.21
CA GLY A 485 7.63 -4.40 -10.22
C GLY A 485 8.72 -5.22 -10.90
N LEU A 486 8.86 -6.50 -10.51
CA LEU A 486 9.93 -7.39 -10.97
C LEU A 486 9.82 -7.75 -12.46
N LEU A 487 8.63 -7.99 -12.96
CA LEU A 487 8.39 -8.43 -14.35
C LEU A 487 8.30 -7.29 -15.35
N SER A 488 8.37 -6.03 -14.91
CA SER A 488 8.38 -4.88 -15.80
C SER A 488 9.48 -4.99 -16.86
N LYS A 489 9.13 -4.71 -18.13
CA LYS A 489 10.06 -4.75 -19.30
C LYS A 489 10.14 -3.40 -20.03
N VAL A 490 9.75 -2.34 -19.37
CA VAL A 490 9.79 -0.99 -19.96
C VAL A 490 11.20 -0.45 -20.05
N HIS A 491 11.42 0.48 -20.97
CA HIS A 491 12.71 1.17 -21.12
C HIS A 491 12.85 2.36 -20.18
N TYR A 492 11.76 3.03 -19.84
CA TYR A 492 11.78 4.28 -19.08
C TYR A 492 11.25 4.07 -17.67
N ARG A 493 12.05 4.42 -16.68
CA ARG A 493 11.77 4.25 -15.25
C ARG A 493 10.40 4.80 -14.84
N SER A 494 10.04 5.99 -15.32
CA SER A 494 8.75 6.63 -15.00
C SER A 494 7.52 5.84 -15.43
N LEU A 495 7.70 4.83 -16.30
CA LEU A 495 6.63 3.95 -16.77
C LEU A 495 6.64 2.56 -16.10
N ALA A 496 7.63 2.29 -15.22
CA ALA A 496 7.91 0.94 -14.73
C ALA A 496 6.90 0.45 -13.68
N GLY A 497 6.62 -0.85 -13.72
CA GLY A 497 5.97 -1.58 -12.66
C GLY A 497 4.70 -0.93 -12.15
N THR A 498 4.70 -0.56 -10.88
CA THR A 498 3.56 0.04 -10.18
C THR A 498 3.35 1.53 -10.47
N ASN A 499 4.14 2.16 -11.35
CA ASN A 499 3.95 3.55 -11.80
C ASN A 499 2.79 3.67 -12.80
N VAL A 500 1.64 3.15 -12.46
CA VAL A 500 0.39 3.11 -13.24
C VAL A 500 -0.68 3.97 -12.57
N TYR A 501 -1.84 4.09 -13.20
CA TYR A 501 -2.98 4.74 -12.54
C TYR A 501 -3.35 4.06 -11.24
N TRP A 502 -3.64 4.84 -10.21
CA TRP A 502 -3.87 4.36 -8.84
C TRP A 502 -5.05 3.38 -8.74
N ASP A 503 -6.08 3.55 -9.57
CA ASP A 503 -7.22 2.66 -9.64
C ASP A 503 -7.00 1.41 -10.53
N PHE A 504 -5.78 1.24 -11.03
CA PHE A 504 -5.33 0.03 -11.72
C PHE A 504 -4.27 -0.74 -10.93
N VAL A 505 -3.53 -0.06 -10.06
CA VAL A 505 -2.34 -0.61 -9.39
C VAL A 505 -2.65 -1.85 -8.52
N GLU A 506 -3.87 -1.95 -7.98
CA GLU A 506 -4.30 -3.07 -7.13
C GLU A 506 -4.74 -4.31 -7.92
N LEU A 507 -4.85 -4.25 -9.24
CA LEU A 507 -5.22 -5.44 -10.03
C LEU A 507 -4.22 -6.60 -9.85
N PRO A 508 -2.89 -6.40 -9.99
CA PRO A 508 -1.91 -7.48 -9.80
C PRO A 508 -1.86 -8.03 -8.37
N SER A 509 -2.09 -7.19 -7.36
CA SER A 509 -2.08 -7.61 -5.96
C SER A 509 -3.32 -8.40 -5.58
N GLN A 510 -4.49 -7.85 -5.85
CA GLN A 510 -5.76 -8.44 -5.46
C GLN A 510 -6.06 -9.74 -6.21
N ILE A 511 -5.64 -9.88 -7.47
CA ILE A 511 -5.85 -11.13 -8.20
C ILE A 511 -5.08 -12.29 -7.54
N MET A 512 -3.88 -12.05 -7.02
CA MET A 512 -3.07 -13.07 -6.36
C MET A 512 -3.70 -13.62 -5.08
N GLU A 513 -4.51 -12.84 -4.38
CA GLU A 513 -5.23 -13.27 -3.19
C GLU A 513 -6.17 -14.47 -3.46
N ASN A 514 -6.65 -14.62 -4.69
CA ASN A 514 -7.57 -15.69 -5.05
C ASN A 514 -6.91 -17.08 -5.00
N TRP A 515 -5.59 -17.18 -5.26
CA TRP A 515 -4.88 -18.45 -5.20
C TRP A 515 -4.83 -19.07 -3.81
N VAL A 516 -4.86 -18.24 -2.74
CA VAL A 516 -4.75 -18.71 -1.33
C VAL A 516 -5.86 -19.69 -0.94
N LYS A 517 -7.00 -19.67 -1.58
CA LYS A 517 -8.15 -20.54 -1.29
C LYS A 517 -8.33 -21.70 -2.25
N GLU A 518 -7.53 -21.75 -3.30
CA GLU A 518 -7.62 -22.85 -4.27
C GLU A 518 -6.84 -24.08 -3.80
N LYS A 519 -7.47 -25.25 -3.91
CA LYS A 519 -6.89 -26.50 -3.46
C LYS A 519 -5.53 -26.77 -4.08
N GLU A 520 -5.41 -26.58 -5.40
CA GLU A 520 -4.19 -26.80 -6.15
C GLU A 520 -3.03 -25.93 -5.63
N THR A 521 -3.34 -24.77 -5.09
CA THR A 521 -2.37 -23.85 -4.47
C THR A 521 -2.02 -24.29 -3.05
N LEU A 522 -3.03 -24.54 -2.22
CA LEU A 522 -2.84 -24.96 -0.82
C LEU A 522 -2.07 -26.30 -0.75
N ASP A 523 -2.29 -27.21 -1.68
CA ASP A 523 -1.54 -28.46 -1.79
C ASP A 523 -0.03 -28.28 -2.00
N LEU A 524 0.42 -27.11 -2.47
CA LEU A 524 1.83 -26.81 -2.68
C LEU A 524 2.56 -26.53 -1.37
N PHE A 525 1.92 -25.85 -0.41
CA PHE A 525 2.63 -25.33 0.76
C PHE A 525 1.92 -25.49 2.10
N ALA A 526 0.58 -25.65 2.14
CA ALA A 526 -0.16 -25.73 3.38
C ALA A 526 0.06 -27.08 4.08
N ARG A 527 1.08 -27.13 4.96
CA ARG A 527 1.48 -28.33 5.72
C ARG A 527 1.63 -28.01 7.18
N HIS A 528 1.15 -28.93 8.02
CA HIS A 528 1.27 -28.80 9.46
C HIS A 528 2.75 -28.71 9.89
N TYR A 529 3.11 -27.70 10.67
CA TYR A 529 4.52 -27.41 10.99
C TYR A 529 5.26 -28.53 11.75
N GLN A 530 4.55 -29.38 12.49
CA GLN A 530 5.14 -30.53 13.21
C GLN A 530 5.04 -31.83 12.41
N THR A 531 3.85 -32.18 11.91
CA THR A 531 3.60 -33.49 11.26
C THR A 531 3.94 -33.51 9.77
N GLN A 532 4.07 -32.33 9.14
CA GLN A 532 4.27 -32.13 7.70
C GLN A 532 3.11 -32.66 6.84
N GLU A 533 2.00 -33.04 7.47
CA GLU A 533 0.80 -33.44 6.76
C GLU A 533 0.18 -32.26 6.04
N LYS A 534 -0.33 -32.47 4.84
CA LYS A 534 -1.08 -31.47 4.09
C LYS A 534 -2.33 -31.06 4.85
N ILE A 535 -2.74 -29.81 4.63
CA ILE A 535 -4.05 -29.32 5.11
C ILE A 535 -5.16 -30.28 4.58
N PRO A 536 -6.03 -30.80 5.45
CA PRO A 536 -7.10 -31.70 5.04
C PRO A 536 -8.07 -31.05 4.05
N TYR A 537 -8.54 -31.82 3.07
CA TYR A 537 -9.50 -31.33 2.08
C TYR A 537 -10.77 -30.74 2.72
N GLU A 538 -11.25 -31.37 3.80
CA GLU A 538 -12.40 -30.88 4.55
C GLU A 538 -12.18 -29.44 5.10
N ILE A 539 -10.97 -29.13 5.54
CA ILE A 539 -10.61 -27.78 6.01
C ILE A 539 -10.62 -26.81 4.83
N ILE A 540 -10.08 -27.19 3.67
CA ILE A 540 -10.11 -26.36 2.46
C ILE A 540 -11.55 -26.04 2.06
N GLU A 541 -12.46 -27.02 2.10
CA GLU A 541 -13.88 -26.79 1.81
C GLU A 541 -14.56 -25.89 2.85
N LYS A 542 -14.18 -26.00 4.12
CA LYS A 542 -14.65 -25.07 5.16
C LYS A 542 -14.16 -23.63 4.89
N ILE A 543 -12.90 -23.45 4.50
CA ILE A 543 -12.34 -22.14 4.10
C ILE A 543 -13.18 -21.55 2.96
N LYS A 544 -13.42 -22.32 1.88
CA LYS A 544 -14.20 -21.87 0.72
C LYS A 544 -15.64 -21.52 1.07
N ARG A 545 -16.29 -22.30 1.94
CA ARG A 545 -17.67 -22.02 2.39
C ARG A 545 -17.75 -20.77 3.24
N SER A 546 -16.73 -20.52 4.06
CA SER A 546 -16.65 -19.36 4.95
C SER A 546 -16.11 -18.10 4.26
N GLU A 547 -15.73 -18.17 2.99
CA GLU A 547 -15.10 -17.05 2.26
C GLU A 547 -15.92 -15.77 2.27
N ASN A 548 -17.24 -15.93 2.07
CA ASN A 548 -18.15 -14.79 2.03
C ASN A 548 -18.87 -14.53 3.37
N PHE A 549 -18.32 -15.06 4.47
CA PHE A 549 -18.85 -14.78 5.80
C PHE A 549 -18.75 -13.30 6.12
N HIS A 550 -19.87 -12.67 6.41
CA HIS A 550 -19.99 -11.24 6.65
C HIS A 550 -19.39 -10.37 5.51
N ALA A 551 -19.52 -10.84 4.27
CA ALA A 551 -19.01 -10.14 3.10
C ALA A 551 -19.67 -8.77 2.93
N GLY A 552 -20.96 -8.65 3.21
CA GLY A 552 -21.70 -7.38 3.19
C GLY A 552 -21.17 -6.36 4.20
N ILE A 553 -20.95 -6.79 5.45
CA ILE A 553 -20.38 -5.94 6.51
C ILE A 553 -18.97 -5.46 6.14
N GLN A 554 -18.13 -6.38 5.65
CA GLN A 554 -16.77 -6.04 5.23
C GLN A 554 -16.77 -5.09 4.02
N PHE A 555 -17.62 -5.36 3.04
CA PHE A 555 -17.76 -4.52 1.85
C PHE A 555 -18.24 -3.12 2.21
N LEU A 556 -19.28 -3.00 3.06
CA LEU A 556 -19.80 -1.71 3.52
C LEU A 556 -18.74 -0.90 4.27
N THR A 557 -17.87 -1.57 5.04
CA THR A 557 -16.72 -0.94 5.69
C THR A 557 -15.75 -0.32 4.68
N GLN A 558 -15.49 -0.98 3.55
CA GLN A 558 -14.63 -0.43 2.50
C GLN A 558 -15.29 0.76 1.79
N LEU A 559 -16.61 0.70 1.55
CA LEU A 559 -17.35 1.83 1.02
C LEU A 559 -17.33 3.04 1.98
N ASN A 560 -17.36 2.79 3.29
CA ASN A 560 -17.23 3.83 4.30
C ASN A 560 -15.93 4.63 4.14
N TYR A 561 -14.78 3.95 3.97
CA TYR A 561 -13.50 4.60 3.71
C TYR A 561 -13.48 5.34 2.37
N GLY A 562 -14.06 4.75 1.33
CA GLY A 562 -14.17 5.38 0.00
C GLY A 562 -14.99 6.67 0.03
N TYR A 563 -16.13 6.68 0.72
CA TYR A 563 -16.94 7.90 0.90
C TYR A 563 -16.23 8.94 1.74
N LEU A 564 -15.59 8.55 2.83
CA LEU A 564 -14.86 9.46 3.72
C LEU A 564 -13.75 10.18 2.94
N ASP A 565 -12.95 9.45 2.17
CA ASP A 565 -11.91 10.01 1.31
C ASP A 565 -12.47 10.95 0.25
N LEU A 566 -13.51 10.51 -0.50
CA LEU A 566 -14.12 11.31 -1.56
C LEU A 566 -14.67 12.63 -1.00
N TYR A 567 -15.40 12.57 0.12
CA TYR A 567 -16.01 13.76 0.70
C TYR A 567 -14.99 14.71 1.31
N TYR A 568 -13.89 14.24 1.90
CA TYR A 568 -12.79 15.11 2.33
C TYR A 568 -12.23 15.93 1.18
N HIS A 569 -12.13 15.36 -0.01
CA HIS A 569 -11.44 15.96 -1.15
C HIS A 569 -12.36 16.66 -2.16
N THR A 570 -13.69 16.54 -1.98
CA THR A 570 -14.70 17.28 -2.75
C THR A 570 -15.35 18.42 -1.97
N THR A 571 -15.33 18.38 -0.63
CA THR A 571 -15.91 19.40 0.23
C THR A 571 -14.96 20.59 0.38
N ASP A 572 -15.50 21.81 0.42
CA ASP A 572 -14.72 22.99 0.79
C ASP A 572 -14.21 22.85 2.23
N PRO A 573 -12.89 22.91 2.48
CA PRO A 573 -12.33 22.71 3.82
C PRO A 573 -12.84 23.70 4.88
N SER A 574 -13.29 24.89 4.48
CA SER A 574 -13.90 25.87 5.40
C SER A 574 -15.17 25.36 6.08
N LEU A 575 -15.84 24.37 5.48
CA LEU A 575 -17.02 23.71 6.01
C LEU A 575 -16.68 22.57 6.98
N ILE A 576 -15.41 22.13 7.02
CA ILE A 576 -14.92 21.07 7.92
C ILE A 576 -14.42 21.74 9.23
N LYS A 577 -15.36 22.09 10.09
CA LYS A 577 -15.03 22.77 11.37
C LYS A 577 -14.32 21.83 12.33
N ASP A 578 -14.84 20.62 12.48
CA ASP A 578 -14.29 19.55 13.30
C ASP A 578 -14.17 18.26 12.47
N VAL A 579 -13.03 17.58 12.61
CA VAL A 579 -12.72 16.35 11.84
C VAL A 579 -13.60 15.19 12.28
N VAL A 580 -13.86 15.06 13.59
CA VAL A 580 -14.68 13.98 14.15
C VAL A 580 -16.12 14.14 13.73
N ASP A 581 -16.69 15.35 13.85
CA ASP A 581 -18.06 15.63 13.45
C ASP A 581 -18.27 15.45 11.94
N PHE A 582 -17.30 15.86 11.15
CA PHE A 582 -17.34 15.65 9.69
C PHE A 582 -17.34 14.16 9.34
N GLU A 583 -16.44 13.39 9.94
CA GLU A 583 -16.40 11.92 9.77
C GLU A 583 -17.72 11.29 10.15
N LYS A 584 -18.25 11.60 11.34
CA LYS A 584 -19.54 11.09 11.81
C LYS A 584 -20.69 11.32 10.83
N LYS A 585 -20.75 12.54 10.27
CA LYS A 585 -21.78 12.92 9.29
C LYS A 585 -21.64 12.17 7.97
N VAL A 586 -20.42 12.09 7.45
CA VAL A 586 -20.16 11.48 6.12
C VAL A 586 -20.35 9.97 6.16
N THR A 587 -20.01 9.32 7.28
CA THR A 587 -20.06 7.87 7.43
C THR A 587 -21.40 7.36 7.98
N GLU A 588 -22.35 8.23 8.29
CA GLU A 588 -23.65 7.87 8.89
C GLU A 588 -24.38 6.79 8.10
N LYS A 589 -24.47 6.93 6.77
CA LYS A 589 -25.21 5.98 5.91
C LYS A 589 -24.58 4.59 5.82
N THR A 590 -23.28 4.47 6.09
CA THR A 590 -22.51 3.21 6.04
C THR A 590 -22.22 2.61 7.41
N ARG A 591 -22.68 3.27 8.48
CA ARG A 591 -22.47 2.83 9.86
C ARG A 591 -23.44 1.73 10.24
N LEU A 592 -22.91 0.61 10.69
CA LEU A 592 -23.68 -0.55 11.15
C LEU A 592 -23.74 -0.67 12.66
N PHE A 593 -22.75 -0.17 13.37
CA PHE A 593 -22.61 -0.29 14.83
C PHE A 593 -22.65 1.09 15.48
N PRO A 594 -23.05 1.19 16.76
CA PRO A 594 -22.96 2.43 17.51
C PRO A 594 -21.55 3.01 17.43
N GLU A 595 -21.45 4.33 17.32
CA GLU A 595 -20.14 4.98 17.31
C GLU A 595 -19.75 5.40 18.73
N PRO A 596 -18.65 4.89 19.27
CA PRO A 596 -18.19 5.31 20.57
C PRO A 596 -17.73 6.76 20.57
N ASP A 597 -17.78 7.41 21.72
CA ASP A 597 -17.13 8.70 21.91
C ASP A 597 -15.61 8.53 21.88
N ASN A 598 -14.90 9.62 21.52
CA ASN A 598 -13.45 9.69 21.51
C ASN A 598 -12.76 8.70 20.55
N VAL A 599 -13.38 8.40 19.44
CA VAL A 599 -12.77 7.64 18.32
C VAL A 599 -12.79 8.46 17.04
N CYS A 600 -11.82 8.21 16.17
CA CYS A 600 -11.77 8.85 14.86
C CYS A 600 -10.97 7.98 13.91
N ILE A 601 -11.55 7.58 12.80
CA ILE A 601 -10.87 6.82 11.73
C ILE A 601 -9.81 7.72 11.08
N SER A 602 -10.17 8.97 10.83
CA SER A 602 -9.38 9.93 10.06
C SER A 602 -8.00 10.19 10.66
N THR A 603 -7.88 10.24 11.99
CA THR A 603 -6.61 10.50 12.67
C THR A 603 -5.58 9.37 12.51
N GLY A 604 -6.05 8.17 12.14
CA GLY A 604 -5.22 7.02 11.79
C GLY A 604 -5.21 6.66 10.30
N PHE A 605 -5.90 7.44 9.45
CA PHE A 605 -6.12 7.12 8.05
C PHE A 605 -4.91 7.53 7.17
N SER A 606 -3.79 6.85 7.38
CA SER A 606 -2.53 7.14 6.69
C SER A 606 -2.63 7.03 5.17
N HIS A 607 -3.47 6.13 4.63
CA HIS A 607 -3.66 5.95 3.18
C HIS A 607 -3.89 7.28 2.46
N ILE A 608 -4.81 8.11 2.97
CA ILE A 608 -5.20 9.37 2.31
C ILE A 608 -4.40 10.60 2.77
N PHE A 609 -3.81 10.57 3.97
CA PHE A 609 -3.07 11.72 4.51
C PHE A 609 -1.55 11.60 4.43
N ALA A 610 -1.01 10.37 4.29
CA ALA A 610 0.42 10.12 4.22
C ALA A 610 0.85 9.05 3.20
N GLY A 611 -0.11 8.31 2.62
CA GLY A 611 0.14 7.14 1.77
C GLY A 611 -0.10 7.36 0.27
N GLY A 612 -0.47 8.56 -0.18
CA GLY A 612 -0.69 8.85 -1.60
C GLY A 612 -2.08 8.48 -2.15
N TYR A 613 -2.99 7.91 -1.35
CA TYR A 613 -4.35 7.52 -1.76
C TYR A 613 -5.40 8.63 -1.66
N SER A 614 -5.00 9.90 -1.58
CA SER A 614 -5.96 11.01 -1.52
C SER A 614 -6.88 11.05 -2.73
N ALA A 615 -8.19 11.12 -2.50
CA ALA A 615 -9.25 10.95 -3.52
C ALA A 615 -9.08 9.65 -4.34
N GLY A 616 -8.47 8.63 -3.74
CA GLY A 616 -8.07 7.40 -4.40
C GLY A 616 -8.40 6.10 -3.65
N TYR A 617 -9.03 6.16 -2.47
CA TYR A 617 -9.33 4.95 -1.69
C TYR A 617 -10.36 4.03 -2.39
N TYR A 618 -11.25 4.58 -3.20
CA TYR A 618 -12.18 3.80 -4.02
C TYR A 618 -11.46 2.80 -4.94
N SER A 619 -10.19 3.04 -5.24
CA SER A 619 -9.35 2.22 -6.13
C SER A 619 -9.31 0.76 -5.74
N TYR A 620 -9.37 0.45 -4.42
CA TYR A 620 -9.45 -0.95 -3.95
C TYR A 620 -10.68 -1.68 -4.48
N LYS A 621 -11.85 -1.04 -4.42
CA LYS A 621 -13.09 -1.64 -4.94
C LYS A 621 -13.18 -1.58 -6.46
N TRP A 622 -12.60 -0.55 -7.07
CA TRP A 622 -12.48 -0.45 -8.51
C TRP A 622 -11.62 -1.58 -9.08
N ALA A 623 -10.43 -1.78 -8.51
CA ALA A 623 -9.54 -2.86 -8.94
C ALA A 623 -10.06 -4.25 -8.61
N GLU A 624 -10.89 -4.43 -7.56
CA GLU A 624 -11.60 -5.70 -7.31
C GLU A 624 -12.58 -6.06 -8.44
N VAL A 625 -13.15 -5.10 -9.14
CA VAL A 625 -13.94 -5.39 -10.35
C VAL A 625 -13.04 -5.99 -11.42
N LEU A 626 -11.87 -5.38 -11.63
CA LEU A 626 -10.90 -5.83 -12.63
C LEU A 626 -10.39 -7.24 -12.30
N GLU A 627 -10.00 -7.49 -11.04
CA GLU A 627 -9.42 -8.76 -10.63
C GLU A 627 -10.44 -9.90 -10.61
N ALA A 628 -11.68 -9.62 -10.16
CA ALA A 628 -12.73 -10.64 -10.15
C ALA A 628 -13.02 -11.15 -11.55
N ASP A 629 -13.15 -10.24 -12.53
CA ASP A 629 -13.34 -10.59 -13.93
C ASP A 629 -12.10 -11.25 -14.55
N ALA A 630 -10.89 -10.82 -14.18
CA ALA A 630 -9.65 -11.43 -14.62
C ALA A 630 -9.48 -12.85 -14.05
N PHE A 631 -9.82 -13.07 -12.78
CA PHE A 631 -9.70 -14.40 -12.18
C PHE A 631 -10.75 -15.38 -12.69
N GLU A 632 -11.95 -14.90 -13.10
CA GLU A 632 -12.92 -15.73 -13.84
C GLU A 632 -12.26 -16.36 -15.09
N TYR A 633 -11.43 -15.61 -15.80
CA TYR A 633 -10.73 -16.12 -16.98
C TYR A 633 -9.73 -17.24 -16.63
N PHE A 634 -9.00 -17.09 -15.51
CA PHE A 634 -8.16 -18.20 -15.00
C PHE A 634 -9.00 -19.41 -14.59
N LYS A 635 -10.16 -19.23 -13.95
CA LYS A 635 -11.04 -20.35 -13.61
C LYS A 635 -11.57 -21.09 -14.83
N GLU A 636 -11.96 -20.36 -15.89
CA GLU A 636 -12.44 -20.94 -17.15
C GLU A 636 -11.39 -21.83 -17.83
N LYS A 637 -10.11 -21.51 -17.73
CA LYS A 637 -8.99 -22.16 -18.44
C LYS A 637 -8.11 -23.05 -17.52
N GLY A 638 -8.34 -23.01 -16.21
CA GLY A 638 -7.51 -23.60 -15.16
C GLY A 638 -6.63 -22.53 -14.51
N ILE A 639 -6.58 -22.53 -13.17
CA ILE A 639 -5.92 -21.49 -12.38
C ILE A 639 -4.39 -21.40 -12.61
N PHE A 640 -3.77 -22.41 -13.20
CA PHE A 640 -2.38 -22.44 -13.64
C PHE A 640 -2.23 -22.52 -15.16
N SER A 641 -3.24 -22.07 -15.92
CA SER A 641 -3.19 -22.01 -17.39
C SER A 641 -2.05 -21.11 -17.85
N GLN A 642 -1.09 -21.69 -18.58
CA GLN A 642 0.04 -20.95 -19.14
C GLN A 642 -0.43 -19.92 -20.19
N GLU A 643 -1.48 -20.22 -20.95
CA GLU A 643 -2.05 -19.28 -21.92
C GLU A 643 -2.52 -17.98 -21.25
N VAL A 644 -3.29 -18.11 -20.14
CA VAL A 644 -3.84 -16.94 -19.43
C VAL A 644 -2.73 -16.22 -18.67
N ALA A 645 -1.82 -16.96 -18.01
CA ALA A 645 -0.70 -16.41 -17.28
C ALA A 645 0.25 -15.60 -18.19
N GLU A 646 0.58 -16.11 -19.38
CA GLU A 646 1.41 -15.39 -20.36
C GLU A 646 0.71 -14.12 -20.88
N LYS A 647 -0.61 -14.18 -21.12
CA LYS A 647 -1.38 -12.96 -21.48
C LYS A 647 -1.39 -11.94 -20.36
N PHE A 648 -1.61 -12.37 -19.09
CA PHE A 648 -1.60 -11.49 -17.95
C PHE A 648 -0.22 -10.87 -17.75
N LYS A 649 0.86 -11.67 -17.82
CA LYS A 649 2.23 -11.17 -17.77
C LYS A 649 2.50 -10.14 -18.85
N LYS A 650 2.23 -10.49 -20.13
CA LYS A 650 2.53 -9.66 -21.29
C LYS A 650 1.79 -8.34 -21.32
N TYR A 651 0.49 -8.32 -20.98
CA TYR A 651 -0.35 -7.14 -21.13
C TYR A 651 -0.53 -6.33 -19.85
N ILE A 652 -0.33 -6.95 -18.66
CA ILE A 652 -0.50 -6.28 -17.38
C ILE A 652 0.85 -6.08 -16.67
N LEU A 653 1.60 -7.16 -16.36
CA LEU A 653 2.78 -7.07 -15.49
C LEU A 653 4.00 -6.45 -16.18
N GLU A 654 4.23 -6.74 -17.47
CA GLU A 654 5.42 -6.27 -18.20
C GLU A 654 5.29 -4.82 -18.70
N LYS A 655 4.04 -4.34 -18.86
CA LYS A 655 3.75 -3.08 -19.59
C LYS A 655 3.85 -1.82 -18.74
N GLY A 656 3.72 -1.91 -17.43
CA GLY A 656 3.64 -0.71 -16.60
C GLY A 656 2.65 0.31 -17.18
N ASN A 657 3.06 1.57 -17.31
CA ASN A 657 2.24 2.67 -17.82
C ASN A 657 2.53 3.03 -19.30
N THR A 658 2.90 2.05 -20.12
CA THR A 658 3.22 2.28 -21.55
C THR A 658 1.99 2.54 -22.40
N GLU A 659 0.80 2.17 -21.91
CA GLU A 659 -0.49 2.33 -22.60
C GLU A 659 -1.60 2.67 -21.59
N ASP A 660 -2.78 3.07 -22.09
CA ASP A 660 -3.94 3.27 -21.20
C ASP A 660 -4.32 1.96 -20.51
N PRO A 661 -4.55 1.95 -19.19
CA PRO A 661 -4.85 0.74 -18.43
C PRO A 661 -6.08 -0.03 -18.92
N LEU A 662 -7.11 0.67 -19.42
CA LEU A 662 -8.29 0.00 -19.95
C LEU A 662 -7.98 -0.74 -21.27
N GLU A 663 -7.13 -0.18 -22.12
CA GLU A 663 -6.68 -0.84 -23.35
C GLU A 663 -5.79 -2.05 -23.06
N LEU A 664 -4.89 -1.97 -22.07
CA LEU A 664 -4.12 -3.11 -21.59
C LEU A 664 -5.03 -4.22 -21.06
N TYR A 665 -6.05 -3.86 -20.27
CA TYR A 665 -7.02 -4.82 -19.76
C TYR A 665 -7.81 -5.50 -20.89
N LYS A 666 -8.28 -4.74 -21.88
CA LYS A 666 -8.95 -5.29 -23.07
C LYS A 666 -8.05 -6.22 -23.87
N ALA A 667 -6.78 -5.89 -24.01
CA ALA A 667 -5.81 -6.76 -24.70
C ALA A 667 -5.60 -8.09 -23.96
N PHE A 668 -5.64 -8.07 -22.63
CA PHE A 668 -5.61 -9.27 -21.80
C PHE A 668 -6.90 -10.09 -21.85
N ARG A 669 -8.05 -9.44 -21.55
CA ARG A 669 -9.33 -10.13 -21.32
C ARG A 669 -10.16 -10.35 -22.61
N GLY A 670 -9.89 -9.54 -23.64
CA GLY A 670 -10.67 -9.53 -24.91
C GLY A 670 -11.94 -8.68 -24.84
N ARG A 671 -12.23 -8.04 -23.71
CA ARG A 671 -13.40 -7.17 -23.48
C ARG A 671 -13.16 -6.21 -22.30
N GLU A 672 -14.08 -5.29 -22.11
CA GLU A 672 -14.10 -4.45 -20.90
C GLU A 672 -14.41 -5.26 -19.64
N PRO A 673 -13.96 -4.78 -18.45
CA PRO A 673 -14.26 -5.45 -17.19
C PRO A 673 -15.77 -5.42 -16.88
N ASP A 674 -16.26 -6.50 -16.24
CA ASP A 674 -17.67 -6.65 -15.86
C ASP A 674 -17.87 -6.49 -14.36
N VAL A 675 -18.53 -5.42 -13.91
CA VAL A 675 -18.87 -5.16 -12.48
C VAL A 675 -19.63 -6.33 -11.85
N LYS A 676 -20.42 -7.07 -12.65
CA LYS A 676 -21.16 -8.25 -12.16
C LYS A 676 -20.22 -9.37 -11.65
N SER A 677 -19.00 -9.45 -12.16
CA SER A 677 -18.01 -10.41 -11.66
C SER A 677 -17.68 -10.20 -10.19
N LEU A 678 -17.56 -8.94 -9.76
CA LEU A 678 -17.38 -8.60 -8.35
C LEU A 678 -18.60 -9.03 -7.50
N LEU A 679 -19.79 -8.72 -7.96
CA LEU A 679 -21.02 -9.06 -7.23
C LEU A 679 -21.23 -10.57 -7.17
N ARG A 680 -20.86 -11.34 -8.21
CA ARG A 680 -20.85 -12.82 -8.18
C ARG A 680 -19.83 -13.35 -7.18
N LYS A 681 -18.62 -12.80 -7.17
CA LYS A 681 -17.54 -13.19 -6.23
C LYS A 681 -18.03 -13.13 -4.77
N PHE A 682 -18.76 -12.08 -4.42
CA PHE A 682 -19.31 -11.89 -3.08
C PHE A 682 -20.70 -12.50 -2.86
N ARG A 683 -21.22 -13.28 -3.84
CA ARG A 683 -22.56 -13.91 -3.80
C ARG A 683 -23.70 -12.89 -3.59
N LEU A 684 -23.51 -11.66 -4.00
CA LEU A 684 -24.53 -10.60 -3.99
C LEU A 684 -25.46 -10.69 -5.20
N LEU A 685 -25.06 -11.44 -6.25
CA LEU A 685 -25.90 -11.84 -7.38
C LEU A 685 -25.90 -13.37 -7.52
N ASN A 686 -27.07 -13.92 -7.88
CA ASN A 686 -27.14 -15.29 -8.32
C ASN A 686 -26.61 -15.46 -9.77
N GLU A 687 -26.49 -16.71 -10.26
CA GLU A 687 -26.02 -17.03 -11.61
C GLU A 687 -26.88 -16.38 -12.72
N ASN A 688 -28.13 -16.05 -12.42
CA ASN A 688 -29.07 -15.38 -13.32
C ASN A 688 -28.98 -13.84 -13.26
N GLY A 689 -28.00 -13.27 -12.53
CA GLY A 689 -27.80 -11.83 -12.41
C GLY A 689 -28.86 -11.08 -11.59
N LYS A 690 -29.64 -11.81 -10.75
CA LYS A 690 -30.57 -11.23 -9.78
C LYS A 690 -29.90 -11.17 -8.41
N ILE A 691 -30.32 -10.18 -7.59
CA ILE A 691 -29.84 -10.05 -6.19
C ILE A 691 -30.09 -11.38 -5.49
N ALA A 692 -29.03 -11.91 -4.87
CA ALA A 692 -29.15 -13.10 -4.02
C ALA A 692 -29.97 -12.73 -2.79
N GLY A 693 -31.18 -13.28 -2.68
CA GLY A 693 -32.12 -13.04 -1.59
C GLY A 693 -31.78 -13.78 -0.31
#